data_20ce92f8d42fe459d336725e032a3a58
#
_entry.id   20ce92f8d42fe459d336725e032a3a58
#
_cell.length_a   1.000
_cell.length_b   1.000
_cell.length_c   1.000
_cell.angle_alpha   90.00
_cell.angle_beta   90.00
_cell.angle_gamma   90.00
#
_symmetry.space_group_name_H-M   'P 1'
#
loop_
_entity.id
_entity.type
_entity.pdbx_description
1 polymer ?
#
loop_
_entity_poly.entity_id
_entity_poly.type
_entity_poly.pdbx_seq_one_letter_code
_entity_poly.pdbx_strand_id
1 'polypeptide(L)'
;MLIYKNSFKKIKKSLGRFISLILIVALGSAFFSGIREASSDMIKTMDKYYDDTLLMDYKIVSTMGLTDDDVLSIKELSDDLIVIPTYSFDILVDGNVARIHAIEEDVNKVNLISGRMPNSKNECLVEDGKYAIGDKIRIEDNDYINNNEFTVVGTITSSLYTYKNKGISSVGDGKLDTYIYIPKDNFDMEYYTEIYLRDKNSINYVAYEEQYLDNINKLENKLKDLKPIRETIRYEEILKEATDKINEAEDKLIKEKNENGKKLEDAKKELDDNKKLIEDSKVKWLQGKNELEQTKESTESELTSAKEKLKQGKEEYNNALNNYGLKEEELDSKLEEINNNITNIENILSSLEPNTPEYIKYSAMLEELNKNKSNLEILINTKKELENNEKLLIEKEELWNSEYNKALKELESNYQKISDSEQQLDEGYKEYQENYDKYISEIEKAEKEIEDARRELDEIEKPNWYLLSREDNSGYTNFYESATKIDSIAAVFPIFFMLVVFLMSLNTMTRMIEEERSEIGLYVSLGISKIKIFSSYLFYVLIATSLGLIIGLSIGYAYVPHILYSVYKANFIIPKLITYAEVIPCVSIIVITLILMISVTLITINKNFKYMPATLLRPEAPKNGKKVLLERVKIIWNRLSFTWKVTVRNLFRYKKRIVMTILGISGCTALLLTGFGIRDSVSSLIDIQYNKIHVYDSMLILKDEQSTTNEDINNLLENKGISNLLYTHMENYTFSADDKKIDTYVLAFEDTSLLDKYIKINDLEGNKLTLSDNGAIITKKMAELLNVKVGNTIQIRNSNNELFILKVEGICENYVNSYIYMNANYYTKVFGDITYNTIITNVGDNDYDKLSEELIDSNYFSSIQYTKDNISILEDIIDGMNNIVYLIIVSSSLLAIIVLYNLTTININERTREIATLKVLGFHDKEVSTYVYRETLILTIIGIILGLFLGVTLNLFVLMIAETEELLFIKDIHLLSYILTFIIMIVFTIIVEIMTYFILKKIDMIDSLKSVE
;
A
#
# COMPACT_ATOMS: atom_id res chain seq x y z
N MET A 1 -52.99 17.06 24.71
CA MET A 1 -52.06 17.94 25.44
C MET A 1 -51.66 17.36 26.80
N LEU A 2 -52.63 16.92 27.66
CA LEU A 2 -52.33 16.35 29.00
C LEU A 2 -51.41 15.12 28.99
N ILE A 3 -51.54 14.21 28.02
CA ILE A 3 -50.73 12.98 27.92
C ILE A 3 -49.24 13.29 27.63
N TYR A 4 -48.99 14.27 26.80
CA TYR A 4 -47.58 14.68 26.49
C TYR A 4 -46.97 15.48 27.67
N LYS A 5 -47.77 16.26 28.43
CA LYS A 5 -47.30 16.91 29.66
C LYS A 5 -46.91 15.86 30.72
N ASN A 6 -47.58 14.70 30.71
CA ASN A 6 -47.20 13.57 31.56
C ASN A 6 -45.88 12.93 31.15
N SER A 7 -45.58 12.90 29.83
CA SER A 7 -44.27 12.39 29.35
C SER A 7 -43.09 13.22 29.88
N PHE A 8 -43.23 14.55 30.01
CA PHE A 8 -42.21 15.39 30.66
C PHE A 8 -42.05 15.11 32.15
N LYS A 9 -43.15 14.82 32.87
CA LYS A 9 -43.06 14.37 34.27
C LYS A 9 -42.34 13.01 34.39
N LYS A 10 -42.59 12.09 33.43
CA LYS A 10 -41.92 10.80 33.36
C LYS A 10 -40.39 10.95 33.14
N ILE A 11 -39.97 11.86 32.26
CA ILE A 11 -38.55 12.18 32.07
C ILE A 11 -37.93 12.60 33.40
N LYS A 12 -38.54 13.51 34.13
CA LYS A 12 -38.03 14.04 35.40
C LYS A 12 -37.97 12.95 36.49
N LYS A 13 -38.92 12.02 36.49
CA LYS A 13 -39.01 10.90 37.45
C LYS A 13 -38.01 9.80 37.14
N SER A 14 -37.60 9.61 35.86
CA SER A 14 -36.67 8.59 35.40
C SER A 14 -35.42 9.17 34.72
N LEU A 15 -34.89 10.28 35.24
CA LEU A 15 -33.82 11.07 34.61
C LEU A 15 -32.56 10.22 34.30
N GLY A 16 -32.14 9.33 35.21
CA GLY A 16 -30.99 8.47 35.00
C GLY A 16 -31.15 7.53 33.81
N ARG A 17 -32.34 6.94 33.63
CA ARG A 17 -32.61 6.07 32.46
C ARG A 17 -32.71 6.86 31.18
N PHE A 18 -33.29 8.05 31.23
CA PHE A 18 -33.40 8.96 30.10
C PHE A 18 -31.99 9.37 29.60
N ILE A 19 -31.12 9.75 30.53
CA ILE A 19 -29.72 10.08 30.23
C ILE A 19 -28.97 8.86 29.67
N SER A 20 -29.15 7.67 30.29
CA SER A 20 -28.51 6.43 29.75
C SER A 20 -28.95 6.14 28.33
N LEU A 21 -30.23 6.34 27.99
CA LEU A 21 -30.73 6.13 26.64
C LEU A 21 -30.14 7.13 25.66
N ILE A 22 -30.03 8.41 26.05
CA ILE A 22 -29.36 9.46 25.28
C ILE A 22 -27.90 9.06 25.01
N LEU A 23 -27.17 8.70 26.07
CA LEU A 23 -25.73 8.36 25.97
C LEU A 23 -25.47 7.13 25.10
N ILE A 24 -26.31 6.10 25.22
CA ILE A 24 -26.17 4.88 24.40
C ILE A 24 -26.41 5.22 22.92
N VAL A 25 -27.46 5.99 22.61
CA VAL A 25 -27.75 6.42 21.24
C VAL A 25 -26.66 7.37 20.73
N ALA A 26 -26.21 8.30 21.57
CA ALA A 26 -25.15 9.25 21.22
C ALA A 26 -23.82 8.51 20.88
N LEU A 27 -23.43 7.55 21.73
CA LEU A 27 -22.21 6.80 21.49
C LEU A 27 -22.29 5.96 20.20
N GLY A 28 -23.42 5.25 20.01
CA GLY A 28 -23.60 4.43 18.80
C GLY A 28 -23.64 5.26 17.52
N SER A 29 -24.33 6.40 17.55
CA SER A 29 -24.39 7.31 16.39
C SER A 29 -23.08 8.06 16.16
N ALA A 30 -22.36 8.46 17.21
CA ALA A 30 -21.06 9.12 17.10
C ALA A 30 -20.01 8.22 16.45
N PHE A 31 -19.96 6.96 16.93
CA PHE A 31 -18.99 5.99 16.40
C PHE A 31 -19.31 5.63 14.94
N PHE A 32 -20.59 5.40 14.65
CA PHE A 32 -21.03 5.08 13.27
C PHE A 32 -20.75 6.23 12.30
N SER A 33 -21.17 7.46 12.65
CA SER A 33 -20.98 8.61 11.75
C SER A 33 -19.52 8.98 11.61
N GLY A 34 -18.78 8.98 12.73
CA GLY A 34 -17.44 9.52 12.74
C GLY A 34 -16.42 8.66 12.00
N ILE A 35 -16.50 7.32 12.10
CA ILE A 35 -15.57 6.45 11.36
C ILE A 35 -15.92 6.48 9.86
N ARG A 36 -17.19 6.42 9.52
CA ARG A 36 -17.61 6.43 8.11
C ARG A 36 -17.28 7.74 7.41
N GLU A 37 -17.41 8.87 8.10
CA GLU A 37 -17.08 10.18 7.53
C GLU A 37 -15.59 10.40 7.41
N ALA A 38 -14.80 9.80 8.31
CA ALA A 38 -13.35 10.00 8.32
C ALA A 38 -12.67 9.65 7.00
N SER A 39 -13.03 8.52 6.38
CA SER A 39 -12.50 8.11 5.08
C SER A 39 -12.89 9.10 3.99
N SER A 40 -14.17 9.49 3.91
CA SER A 40 -14.65 10.46 2.92
C SER A 40 -14.00 11.83 3.11
N ASP A 41 -13.89 12.32 4.35
CA ASP A 41 -13.22 13.58 4.67
C ASP A 41 -11.72 13.55 4.30
N MET A 42 -11.05 12.43 4.53
CA MET A 42 -9.66 12.23 4.16
C MET A 42 -9.48 12.30 2.64
N ILE A 43 -10.26 11.53 1.90
CA ILE A 43 -10.21 11.50 0.43
C ILE A 43 -10.50 12.89 -0.14
N LYS A 44 -11.57 13.56 0.30
CA LYS A 44 -11.92 14.91 -0.17
C LYS A 44 -10.92 15.99 0.23
N THR A 45 -10.26 15.81 1.38
CA THR A 45 -9.21 16.73 1.80
C THR A 45 -8.00 16.63 0.87
N MET A 46 -7.62 15.40 0.51
CA MET A 46 -6.51 15.19 -0.41
C MET A 46 -6.88 15.54 -1.85
N ASP A 47 -8.08 15.21 -2.29
CA ASP A 47 -8.61 15.62 -3.58
C ASP A 47 -8.52 17.15 -3.75
N LYS A 48 -9.03 17.89 -2.76
CA LYS A 48 -8.88 19.33 -2.75
C LYS A 48 -7.42 19.81 -2.74
N TYR A 49 -6.54 19.13 -2.04
CA TYR A 49 -5.11 19.45 -2.02
C TYR A 49 -4.48 19.21 -3.40
N TYR A 50 -4.85 18.14 -4.08
CA TYR A 50 -4.41 17.84 -5.44
C TYR A 50 -4.94 18.87 -6.44
N ASP A 51 -6.18 19.31 -6.28
CA ASP A 51 -6.77 20.38 -7.08
C ASP A 51 -6.11 21.74 -6.84
N ASP A 52 -5.91 22.10 -5.57
CA ASP A 52 -5.29 23.37 -5.18
C ASP A 52 -3.81 23.45 -5.62
N THR A 53 -3.12 22.31 -5.69
CA THR A 53 -1.74 22.19 -6.16
C THR A 53 -1.64 21.78 -7.63
N LEU A 54 -2.75 21.61 -8.33
CA LEU A 54 -2.81 21.25 -9.74
C LEU A 54 -1.98 20.00 -10.05
N LEU A 55 -2.16 18.95 -9.25
CA LEU A 55 -1.41 17.70 -9.42
C LEU A 55 -1.62 17.14 -10.84
N MET A 56 -0.52 16.76 -11.48
CA MET A 56 -0.53 16.11 -12.80
C MET A 56 -1.44 14.87 -12.82
N ASP A 57 -2.01 14.57 -13.99
CA ASP A 57 -2.72 13.30 -14.22
C ASP A 57 -1.77 12.22 -14.76
N TYR A 58 -0.82 12.63 -15.60
CA TYR A 58 0.27 11.80 -16.11
C TYR A 58 1.60 12.54 -16.10
N LYS A 59 2.66 11.75 -15.94
CA LYS A 59 4.04 12.13 -16.18
C LYS A 59 4.62 11.24 -17.27
N ILE A 60 5.26 11.84 -18.26
CA ILE A 60 6.03 11.11 -19.27
C ILE A 60 7.51 11.32 -18.99
N VAL A 61 8.25 10.22 -18.96
CA VAL A 61 9.71 10.18 -18.87
C VAL A 61 10.22 9.38 -20.06
N SER A 62 11.36 9.75 -20.63
CA SER A 62 11.99 9.02 -21.73
C SER A 62 13.45 8.68 -21.38
N THR A 63 13.92 7.52 -21.80
CA THR A 63 15.33 7.13 -21.66
C THR A 63 16.31 8.01 -22.44
N MET A 64 15.83 8.69 -23.49
CA MET A 64 16.64 9.57 -24.36
C MET A 64 16.17 11.03 -24.37
N GLY A 65 15.57 11.46 -23.24
CA GLY A 65 15.00 12.80 -23.10
C GLY A 65 13.75 13.03 -23.96
N LEU A 66 13.10 14.15 -23.74
CA LEU A 66 11.88 14.57 -24.41
C LEU A 66 12.10 15.90 -25.14
N THR A 67 11.44 16.07 -26.29
CA THR A 67 11.65 17.21 -27.20
C THR A 67 10.42 18.12 -27.31
N ASP A 68 10.59 19.29 -27.93
CA ASP A 68 9.46 20.18 -28.26
C ASP A 68 8.46 19.51 -29.21
N ASP A 69 8.92 18.65 -30.11
CA ASP A 69 8.04 17.90 -31.01
C ASP A 69 7.19 16.85 -30.26
N ASP A 70 7.71 16.26 -29.16
CA ASP A 70 6.94 15.41 -28.25
C ASP A 70 5.85 16.22 -27.56
N VAL A 71 6.20 17.42 -27.06
CA VAL A 71 5.24 18.34 -26.44
C VAL A 71 4.13 18.73 -27.40
N LEU A 72 4.47 19.07 -28.67
CA LEU A 72 3.50 19.42 -29.71
C LEU A 72 2.57 18.23 -30.02
N SER A 73 3.14 17.06 -30.25
CA SER A 73 2.37 15.85 -30.56
C SER A 73 1.38 15.47 -29.45
N ILE A 74 1.78 15.66 -28.18
CA ILE A 74 0.92 15.39 -27.03
C ILE A 74 -0.19 16.46 -26.94
N LYS A 75 0.11 17.74 -27.20
CA LYS A 75 -0.89 18.84 -27.24
C LYS A 75 -1.98 18.60 -28.26
N GLU A 76 -1.67 17.98 -29.39
CA GLU A 76 -2.64 17.65 -30.44
C GLU A 76 -3.66 16.57 -30.03
N LEU A 77 -3.41 15.81 -28.95
CA LEU A 77 -4.34 14.78 -28.49
C LEU A 77 -5.66 15.34 -27.95
N SER A 78 -5.63 16.56 -27.36
CA SER A 78 -6.84 17.22 -26.82
C SER A 78 -6.60 18.71 -26.54
N ASP A 79 -7.56 19.56 -26.88
CA ASP A 79 -7.57 21.01 -26.55
C ASP A 79 -7.70 21.27 -25.03
N ASP A 80 -8.21 20.28 -24.28
CA ASP A 80 -8.38 20.37 -22.84
C ASP A 80 -7.15 19.92 -22.06
N LEU A 81 -6.10 19.46 -22.74
CA LEU A 81 -4.87 18.97 -22.11
C LEU A 81 -3.89 20.12 -21.86
N ILE A 82 -3.44 20.26 -20.61
CA ILE A 82 -2.31 21.11 -20.22
C ILE A 82 -1.07 20.22 -20.28
N VAL A 83 -0.08 20.65 -21.07
CA VAL A 83 1.17 19.92 -21.32
C VAL A 83 2.33 20.83 -20.95
N ILE A 84 3.05 20.47 -19.90
CA ILE A 84 4.16 21.26 -19.34
C ILE A 84 5.44 20.44 -19.38
N PRO A 85 6.37 20.76 -20.29
CA PRO A 85 7.72 20.22 -20.26
C PRO A 85 8.50 20.80 -19.10
N THR A 86 9.25 19.96 -18.38
CA THR A 86 9.97 20.37 -17.16
C THR A 86 11.25 19.59 -16.97
N TYR A 87 11.99 19.93 -15.90
CA TYR A 87 13.27 19.33 -15.58
C TYR A 87 13.27 18.83 -14.15
N SER A 88 13.82 17.63 -13.95
CA SER A 88 14.19 17.09 -12.64
C SER A 88 15.40 16.17 -12.75
N PHE A 89 16.24 16.14 -11.72
CA PHE A 89 17.35 15.20 -11.60
C PHE A 89 17.72 14.98 -10.15
N ASP A 90 18.36 13.85 -9.85
CA ASP A 90 18.84 13.50 -8.51
C ASP A 90 20.31 13.83 -8.38
N ILE A 91 20.71 14.39 -7.23
CA ILE A 91 22.09 14.76 -6.94
C ILE A 91 22.33 14.79 -5.42
N LEU A 92 23.58 14.69 -4.99
CA LEU A 92 23.96 14.87 -3.61
C LEU A 92 24.01 16.35 -3.23
N VAL A 93 23.39 16.68 -2.11
CA VAL A 93 23.39 18.01 -1.51
C VAL A 93 23.69 17.86 -0.02
N ASP A 94 24.84 18.37 0.44
CA ASP A 94 25.28 18.26 1.83
C ASP A 94 25.28 16.79 2.35
N GLY A 95 25.58 15.80 1.47
CA GLY A 95 25.60 14.38 1.80
C GLY A 95 24.24 13.70 1.82
N ASN A 96 23.16 14.39 1.47
CA ASN A 96 21.82 13.81 1.31
C ASN A 96 21.46 13.73 -0.16
N VAL A 97 20.71 12.71 -0.56
CA VAL A 97 20.17 12.61 -1.91
C VAL A 97 18.98 13.55 -2.07
N ALA A 98 19.14 14.55 -2.95
CA ALA A 98 18.10 15.53 -3.23
C ALA A 98 17.63 15.44 -4.70
N ARG A 99 16.32 15.49 -4.92
CA ARG A 99 15.76 15.70 -6.26
C ARG A 99 15.54 17.18 -6.50
N ILE A 100 16.21 17.71 -7.52
CA ILE A 100 16.08 19.09 -7.94
C ILE A 100 14.96 19.18 -8.97
N HIS A 101 13.97 20.03 -8.72
CA HIS A 101 12.85 20.29 -9.63
C HIS A 101 12.83 21.71 -10.14
N ALA A 102 12.38 21.90 -11.36
CA ALA A 102 11.98 23.21 -11.86
C ALA A 102 10.66 23.66 -11.22
N ILE A 103 10.55 24.94 -10.90
CA ILE A 103 9.29 25.53 -10.40
C ILE A 103 8.32 25.69 -11.57
N GLU A 104 7.12 25.10 -11.43
CA GLU A 104 6.03 25.23 -12.40
C GLU A 104 4.80 25.88 -11.73
N GLU A 105 4.03 26.68 -12.50
CA GLU A 105 2.86 27.39 -11.98
C GLU A 105 1.53 26.74 -12.37
N ASP A 106 1.48 26.04 -13.51
CA ASP A 106 0.25 25.49 -14.10
C ASP A 106 0.03 24.01 -13.79
N VAL A 107 1.05 23.34 -13.22
CA VAL A 107 1.01 21.93 -12.83
C VAL A 107 1.95 21.68 -11.65
N ASN A 108 1.61 20.74 -10.76
CA ASN A 108 2.41 20.37 -9.58
C ASN A 108 2.89 21.58 -8.77
N LYS A 109 1.99 22.54 -8.59
CA LYS A 109 2.28 23.79 -7.90
C LYS A 109 2.67 23.51 -6.44
N VAL A 110 3.77 24.09 -6.02
CA VAL A 110 4.26 23.96 -4.64
C VAL A 110 3.37 24.72 -3.65
N ASN A 111 3.14 24.13 -2.49
CA ASN A 111 2.40 24.77 -1.41
C ASN A 111 3.38 25.42 -0.43
N LEU A 112 3.44 26.75 -0.42
CA LEU A 112 4.35 27.54 0.43
C LEU A 112 3.89 27.48 1.90
N ILE A 113 4.75 26.99 2.78
CA ILE A 113 4.52 26.92 4.22
C ILE A 113 5.04 28.15 4.95
N SER A 114 6.27 28.55 4.62
CA SER A 114 6.87 29.77 5.18
C SER A 114 7.80 30.45 4.17
N GLY A 115 8.06 31.74 4.37
CA GLY A 115 8.91 32.52 3.46
C GLY A 115 8.17 33.09 2.26
N ARG A 116 8.79 33.04 1.09
CA ARG A 116 8.26 33.56 -0.17
C ARG A 116 8.74 32.75 -1.37
N MET A 117 8.12 32.93 -2.51
CA MET A 117 8.60 32.42 -3.80
C MET A 117 9.92 33.09 -4.22
N PRO A 118 10.80 32.40 -4.96
CA PRO A 118 12.03 32.95 -5.51
C PRO A 118 11.77 34.14 -6.43
N ASN A 119 12.58 35.19 -6.29
CA ASN A 119 12.55 36.38 -7.16
C ASN A 119 13.80 36.47 -8.03
N SER A 120 14.80 35.65 -7.78
CA SER A 120 16.06 35.59 -8.52
C SER A 120 16.51 34.15 -8.78
N LYS A 121 17.39 33.98 -9.77
CA LYS A 121 17.92 32.66 -10.14
C LYS A 121 18.70 31.97 -9.01
N ASN A 122 19.27 32.73 -8.07
CA ASN A 122 20.08 32.20 -6.96
C ASN A 122 19.27 31.90 -5.70
N GLU A 123 17.95 31.81 -5.81
CA GLU A 123 17.05 31.49 -4.72
C GLU A 123 16.36 30.14 -4.96
N CYS A 124 16.12 29.41 -3.89
CA CYS A 124 15.46 28.12 -3.95
C CYS A 124 14.37 27.98 -2.89
N LEU A 125 13.53 26.97 -3.09
CA LEU A 125 12.54 26.47 -2.14
C LEU A 125 12.96 25.07 -1.71
N VAL A 126 12.78 24.75 -0.44
CA VAL A 126 13.19 23.48 0.15
C VAL A 126 12.02 22.83 0.87
N GLU A 127 12.12 21.54 1.10
CA GLU A 127 11.19 20.79 1.93
C GLU A 127 11.08 21.38 3.34
N ASP A 128 9.86 21.49 3.86
CA ASP A 128 9.62 22.03 5.21
C ASP A 128 10.26 21.16 6.29
N GLY A 129 11.02 21.81 7.17
CA GLY A 129 11.74 21.17 8.27
C GLY A 129 13.14 20.63 7.95
N LYS A 130 13.64 20.75 6.71
CA LYS A 130 15.01 20.31 6.34
C LYS A 130 16.05 21.42 6.45
N TYR A 131 15.74 22.63 5.98
CA TYR A 131 16.63 23.79 5.99
C TYR A 131 15.91 25.01 6.53
N ALA A 132 16.67 25.98 7.07
CA ALA A 132 16.13 27.26 7.54
C ALA A 132 16.14 28.31 6.42
N ILE A 133 15.19 29.27 6.48
CA ILE A 133 15.18 30.41 5.55
C ILE A 133 16.43 31.26 5.78
N GLY A 134 17.19 31.51 4.71
CA GLY A 134 18.47 32.20 4.70
C GLY A 134 19.68 31.29 4.63
N ASP A 135 19.51 29.98 4.78
CA ASP A 135 20.60 29.01 4.60
C ASP A 135 21.09 29.05 3.15
N LYS A 136 22.37 28.78 2.99
CA LYS A 136 22.98 28.60 1.66
C LYS A 136 23.16 27.13 1.40
N ILE A 137 22.65 26.67 0.29
CA ILE A 137 22.75 25.29 -0.20
C ILE A 137 23.74 25.29 -1.35
N ARG A 138 24.68 24.35 -1.33
CA ARG A 138 25.59 24.10 -2.45
C ARG A 138 25.29 22.73 -3.03
N ILE A 139 24.87 22.73 -4.31
CA ILE A 139 24.72 21.56 -5.13
C ILE A 139 26.09 21.17 -5.67
N GLU A 140 26.42 19.89 -5.76
CA GLU A 140 27.67 19.43 -6.39
C GLU A 140 27.80 19.91 -7.83
N ASP A 141 29.05 20.12 -8.28
CA ASP A 141 29.32 20.59 -9.63
C ASP A 141 28.81 19.59 -10.67
N ASN A 142 27.95 20.06 -11.55
CA ASN A 142 27.31 19.26 -12.60
C ASN A 142 27.01 20.09 -13.84
N ASP A 143 26.72 19.43 -14.95
CA ASP A 143 26.42 20.05 -16.25
C ASP A 143 24.92 20.34 -16.48
N TYR A 144 24.05 20.11 -15.50
CA TYR A 144 22.59 20.23 -15.64
C TYR A 144 22.04 21.61 -15.31
N ILE A 145 22.80 22.40 -14.50
CA ILE A 145 22.36 23.72 -14.01
C ILE A 145 23.46 24.76 -14.10
N ASN A 146 23.06 26.00 -14.38
CA ASN A 146 23.99 27.14 -14.53
C ASN A 146 24.54 27.70 -13.21
N ASN A 147 23.96 27.37 -12.07
CA ASN A 147 24.35 27.89 -10.77
C ASN A 147 24.29 26.80 -9.70
N ASN A 148 25.36 26.63 -8.95
CA ASN A 148 25.48 25.59 -7.95
C ASN A 148 25.28 26.07 -6.50
N GLU A 149 25.08 27.40 -6.28
CA GLU A 149 24.88 27.98 -4.95
C GLU A 149 23.54 28.69 -4.86
N PHE A 150 22.66 28.25 -3.95
CA PHE A 150 21.31 28.80 -3.77
C PHE A 150 21.08 29.25 -2.34
N THR A 151 20.28 30.32 -2.18
CA THR A 151 19.78 30.79 -0.88
C THR A 151 18.35 30.34 -0.68
N VAL A 152 18.07 29.68 0.44
CA VAL A 152 16.72 29.24 0.82
C VAL A 152 15.85 30.45 1.15
N VAL A 153 14.78 30.69 0.39
CA VAL A 153 13.84 31.81 0.59
C VAL A 153 12.46 31.38 1.04
N GLY A 154 12.15 30.09 0.98
CA GLY A 154 10.90 29.55 1.47
C GLY A 154 10.95 28.05 1.70
N THR A 155 10.09 27.59 2.60
CA THR A 155 9.86 26.17 2.84
C THR A 155 8.50 25.77 2.27
N ILE A 156 8.42 24.57 1.68
CA ILE A 156 7.28 24.10 0.91
C ILE A 156 6.89 22.66 1.25
N THR A 157 5.64 22.33 0.91
CA THR A 157 5.21 20.94 0.68
C THR A 157 4.81 20.77 -0.78
N SER A 158 4.96 19.57 -1.31
CA SER A 158 4.62 19.23 -2.69
C SER A 158 3.65 18.04 -2.73
N SER A 159 2.64 18.11 -3.60
CA SER A 159 1.71 17.00 -3.83
C SER A 159 2.36 15.78 -4.50
N LEU A 160 3.54 15.94 -5.07
CA LEU A 160 4.34 14.82 -5.56
C LEU A 160 4.92 13.97 -4.41
N TYR A 161 5.09 14.54 -3.22
CA TYR A 161 5.73 13.92 -2.05
C TYR A 161 4.83 13.97 -0.82
N THR A 162 3.66 13.35 -0.92
CA THR A 162 2.71 13.27 0.20
C THR A 162 3.04 12.17 1.20
N TYR A 163 3.94 11.25 0.87
CA TYR A 163 4.45 10.20 1.74
C TYR A 163 5.87 10.52 2.20
N LYS A 164 6.21 10.21 3.44
CA LYS A 164 7.56 10.51 3.98
C LYS A 164 8.66 9.72 3.30
N ASN A 165 8.39 8.49 2.90
CA ASN A 165 9.26 7.77 1.98
C ASN A 165 9.02 8.32 0.57
N LYS A 166 9.99 9.08 0.07
CA LYS A 166 9.86 9.84 -1.19
C LYS A 166 10.18 9.00 -2.43
N GLY A 167 10.61 7.77 -2.25
CA GLY A 167 10.97 6.85 -3.32
C GLY A 167 12.48 6.58 -3.42
N ILE A 168 12.84 5.99 -4.55
CA ILE A 168 14.21 5.56 -4.85
C ILE A 168 14.93 6.59 -5.73
N SER A 169 16.26 6.58 -5.66
CA SER A 169 17.16 7.34 -6.50
C SER A 169 18.21 6.41 -7.12
N SER A 170 18.85 6.84 -8.20
CA SER A 170 20.04 6.20 -8.77
C SER A 170 21.36 6.79 -8.22
N VAL A 171 21.27 7.69 -7.24
CA VAL A 171 22.41 8.41 -6.64
C VAL A 171 22.50 8.05 -5.14
N GLY A 172 23.69 8.09 -4.59
CA GLY A 172 23.96 7.87 -3.16
C GLY A 172 23.60 6.45 -2.70
N ASP A 173 22.82 6.33 -1.64
CA ASP A 173 22.39 5.06 -1.06
C ASP A 173 21.14 4.46 -1.73
N GLY A 174 20.67 5.07 -2.82
CA GLY A 174 19.48 4.63 -3.54
C GLY A 174 18.15 5.13 -2.97
N LYS A 175 18.15 6.00 -1.95
CA LYS A 175 16.95 6.60 -1.33
C LYS A 175 16.90 8.09 -1.56
N LEU A 176 15.71 8.62 -1.78
CA LEU A 176 15.50 10.05 -1.90
C LEU A 176 15.22 10.67 -0.53
N ASP A 177 16.14 11.51 -0.03
CA ASP A 177 16.07 12.13 1.29
C ASP A 177 15.24 13.40 1.31
N THR A 178 15.34 14.23 0.25
CA THR A 178 14.69 15.53 0.18
C THR A 178 14.45 15.97 -1.25
N TYR A 179 13.73 17.08 -1.42
CA TYR A 179 13.51 17.72 -2.69
C TYR A 179 13.73 19.23 -2.60
N ILE A 180 14.24 19.81 -3.67
CA ILE A 180 14.55 21.23 -3.80
C ILE A 180 13.95 21.73 -5.11
N TYR A 181 13.32 22.91 -5.07
CA TYR A 181 12.75 23.57 -6.23
C TYR A 181 13.52 24.83 -6.56
N ILE A 182 13.98 24.94 -7.80
CA ILE A 182 14.72 26.11 -8.31
C ILE A 182 13.99 26.71 -9.52
N PRO A 183 14.21 28.01 -9.82
CA PRO A 183 13.64 28.61 -11.03
C PRO A 183 14.08 27.86 -12.30
N LYS A 184 13.14 27.62 -13.21
CA LYS A 184 13.32 26.87 -14.46
C LYS A 184 14.49 27.37 -15.33
N ASP A 185 14.74 28.67 -15.34
CA ASP A 185 15.83 29.31 -16.08
C ASP A 185 17.25 28.93 -15.61
N ASN A 186 17.38 28.15 -14.53
CA ASN A 186 18.68 27.65 -14.08
C ASN A 186 19.09 26.36 -14.79
N PHE A 187 18.14 25.61 -15.37
CA PHE A 187 18.46 24.37 -16.06
C PHE A 187 19.11 24.66 -17.39
N ASP A 188 20.21 23.95 -17.68
CA ASP A 188 20.99 24.02 -18.92
C ASP A 188 21.04 22.64 -19.57
N MET A 189 19.87 22.13 -19.89
CA MET A 189 19.66 20.80 -20.46
C MET A 189 19.03 20.93 -21.84
N GLU A 190 19.58 20.20 -22.81
CA GLU A 190 19.12 20.24 -24.22
C GLU A 190 17.73 19.61 -24.39
N TYR A 191 17.38 18.64 -23.54
CA TYR A 191 16.12 17.90 -23.58
C TYR A 191 15.40 17.96 -22.24
N TYR A 192 14.06 17.92 -22.29
CA TYR A 192 13.25 17.84 -21.10
C TYR A 192 13.39 16.45 -20.44
N THR A 193 13.51 16.40 -19.13
CA THR A 193 13.56 15.13 -18.38
C THR A 193 12.17 14.57 -18.14
N GLU A 194 11.16 15.44 -18.01
CA GLU A 194 9.79 15.06 -17.71
C GLU A 194 8.80 15.96 -18.49
N ILE A 195 7.66 15.41 -18.90
CA ILE A 195 6.50 16.16 -19.34
C ILE A 195 5.33 15.85 -18.40
N TYR A 196 4.80 16.88 -17.75
CA TYR A 196 3.60 16.76 -16.93
C TYR A 196 2.35 17.04 -17.76
N LEU A 197 1.34 16.20 -17.59
CA LEU A 197 0.06 16.27 -18.27
C LEU A 197 -1.05 16.44 -17.26
N ARG A 198 -1.95 17.37 -17.51
CA ARG A 198 -3.16 17.58 -16.70
C ARG A 198 -4.35 17.89 -17.61
N ASP A 199 -5.43 17.13 -17.48
CA ASP A 199 -6.70 17.46 -18.12
C ASP A 199 -7.39 18.59 -17.33
N LYS A 200 -7.81 19.66 -18.00
CA LYS A 200 -8.55 20.78 -17.38
C LYS A 200 -9.83 20.32 -16.69
N ASN A 201 -10.43 19.24 -17.18
CA ASN A 201 -11.67 18.68 -16.66
C ASN A 201 -11.45 17.80 -15.42
N SER A 202 -10.22 17.33 -15.16
CA SER A 202 -9.93 16.44 -14.02
C SER A 202 -10.30 17.08 -12.66
N ILE A 203 -10.19 18.40 -12.55
CA ILE A 203 -10.61 19.16 -11.35
C ILE A 203 -12.12 19.08 -11.04
N ASN A 204 -12.95 18.64 -12.00
CA ASN A 204 -14.38 18.46 -11.79
C ASN A 204 -14.76 17.07 -11.24
N TYR A 205 -13.81 16.18 -11.14
CA TYR A 205 -13.99 14.81 -10.69
C TYR A 205 -13.20 14.60 -9.39
N VAL A 206 -13.79 13.88 -8.46
CA VAL A 206 -13.10 13.52 -7.23
C VAL A 206 -12.03 12.47 -7.55
N ALA A 207 -10.82 12.71 -7.09
CA ALA A 207 -9.71 11.76 -7.22
C ALA A 207 -10.11 10.37 -6.69
N TYR A 208 -9.64 9.31 -7.34
CA TYR A 208 -9.93 7.90 -7.05
C TYR A 208 -11.36 7.42 -7.41
N GLU A 209 -12.29 8.31 -7.78
CA GLU A 209 -13.63 7.88 -8.21
C GLU A 209 -13.63 7.39 -9.67
N GLU A 210 -14.59 6.52 -10.00
CA GLU A 210 -14.74 5.90 -11.32
C GLU A 210 -14.77 6.93 -12.48
N GLN A 211 -15.39 8.08 -12.24
CA GLN A 211 -15.48 9.14 -13.25
C GLN A 211 -14.12 9.76 -13.57
N TYR A 212 -13.28 9.96 -12.54
CA TYR A 212 -11.90 10.41 -12.73
C TYR A 212 -11.09 9.35 -13.49
N LEU A 213 -11.14 8.09 -13.02
CA LEU A 213 -10.41 6.97 -13.64
C LEU A 213 -10.82 6.75 -15.10
N ASP A 214 -12.12 6.81 -15.40
CA ASP A 214 -12.62 6.71 -16.79
C ASP A 214 -12.09 7.83 -17.71
N ASN A 215 -11.98 9.05 -17.19
CA ASN A 215 -11.43 10.17 -17.94
C ASN A 215 -9.94 9.97 -18.22
N ILE A 216 -9.20 9.56 -17.20
CA ILE A 216 -7.75 9.33 -17.30
C ILE A 216 -7.43 8.13 -18.19
N ASN A 217 -8.18 7.04 -18.12
CA ASN A 217 -8.02 5.87 -18.99
C ASN A 217 -8.20 6.23 -20.49
N LYS A 218 -9.06 7.18 -20.82
CA LYS A 218 -9.20 7.67 -22.22
C LYS A 218 -7.95 8.40 -22.68
N LEU A 219 -7.36 9.20 -21.81
CA LEU A 219 -6.09 9.87 -22.09
C LEU A 219 -4.95 8.86 -22.22
N GLU A 220 -4.89 7.89 -21.31
CA GLU A 220 -3.90 6.82 -21.32
C GLU A 220 -3.88 6.05 -22.64
N ASN A 221 -5.06 5.66 -23.15
CA ASN A 221 -5.16 4.96 -24.43
C ASN A 221 -4.60 5.78 -25.59
N LYS A 222 -4.89 7.08 -25.64
CA LYS A 222 -4.33 7.98 -26.66
C LYS A 222 -2.80 8.08 -26.54
N LEU A 223 -2.28 8.13 -25.30
CA LEU A 223 -0.84 8.18 -25.05
C LEU A 223 -0.16 6.86 -25.44
N LYS A 224 -0.79 5.71 -25.15
CA LYS A 224 -0.31 4.38 -25.57
C LYS A 224 -0.26 4.23 -27.08
N ASP A 225 -1.20 4.83 -27.79
CA ASP A 225 -1.18 4.85 -29.27
C ASP A 225 -0.09 5.78 -29.82
N LEU A 226 0.16 6.91 -29.19
CA LEU A 226 1.17 7.89 -29.59
C LEU A 226 2.60 7.42 -29.27
N LYS A 227 2.80 6.76 -28.15
CA LYS A 227 4.10 6.31 -27.63
C LYS A 227 4.97 5.63 -28.68
N PRO A 228 4.56 4.51 -29.35
CA PRO A 228 5.43 3.81 -30.31
C PRO A 228 5.78 4.65 -31.53
N ILE A 229 4.92 5.62 -31.88
CA ILE A 229 5.14 6.53 -33.02
C ILE A 229 6.28 7.51 -32.67
N ARG A 230 6.17 8.15 -31.50
CA ARG A 230 7.19 9.14 -31.07
C ARG A 230 8.52 8.49 -30.73
N GLU A 231 8.52 7.34 -30.09
CA GLU A 231 9.73 6.55 -29.85
C GLU A 231 10.48 6.20 -31.15
N THR A 232 9.73 5.84 -32.19
CA THR A 232 10.34 5.50 -33.49
C THR A 232 10.89 6.75 -34.17
N ILE A 233 10.13 7.84 -34.22
CA ILE A 233 10.59 9.10 -34.81
C ILE A 233 11.83 9.61 -34.07
N ARG A 234 11.81 9.63 -32.74
CA ARG A 234 12.94 10.09 -31.94
C ARG A 234 14.20 9.22 -32.15
N TYR A 235 14.02 7.91 -32.26
CA TYR A 235 15.11 7.00 -32.58
C TYR A 235 15.75 7.32 -33.95
N GLU A 236 14.90 7.54 -34.98
CA GLU A 236 15.37 7.92 -36.30
C GLU A 236 16.08 9.29 -36.31
N GLU A 237 15.60 10.26 -35.52
CA GLU A 237 16.25 11.57 -35.34
C GLU A 237 17.65 11.42 -34.73
N ILE A 238 17.77 10.67 -33.60
CA ILE A 238 19.04 10.45 -32.91
C ILE A 238 20.03 9.74 -33.80
N LEU A 239 19.59 8.66 -34.49
CA LEU A 239 20.45 7.94 -35.42
C LEU A 239 20.92 8.83 -36.58
N LYS A 240 20.02 9.68 -37.09
CA LYS A 240 20.35 10.63 -38.15
C LYS A 240 21.37 11.68 -37.67
N GLU A 241 21.13 12.32 -36.52
CA GLU A 241 22.06 13.29 -35.94
C GLU A 241 23.44 12.69 -35.69
N ALA A 242 23.50 11.48 -35.12
CA ALA A 242 24.75 10.78 -34.88
C ALA A 242 25.44 10.38 -36.19
N THR A 243 24.66 9.86 -37.16
CA THR A 243 25.14 9.55 -38.49
C THR A 243 25.69 10.77 -39.22
N ASP A 244 24.97 11.91 -39.17
CA ASP A 244 25.40 13.16 -39.77
C ASP A 244 26.70 13.67 -39.13
N LYS A 245 26.87 13.60 -37.81
CA LYS A 245 28.14 13.93 -37.11
C LYS A 245 29.30 13.03 -37.53
N ILE A 246 29.04 11.70 -37.65
CA ILE A 246 30.04 10.75 -38.13
C ILE A 246 30.44 11.06 -39.56
N ASN A 247 29.46 11.33 -40.46
CA ASN A 247 29.72 11.69 -41.83
C ASN A 247 30.53 13.00 -41.93
N GLU A 248 30.20 14.01 -41.10
CA GLU A 248 30.98 15.26 -41.04
C GLU A 248 32.43 15.02 -40.59
N ALA A 249 32.60 14.16 -39.59
CA ALA A 249 33.97 13.76 -39.13
C ALA A 249 34.72 13.00 -40.20
N GLU A 250 34.06 12.11 -40.94
CA GLU A 250 34.65 11.38 -42.07
C GLU A 250 35.04 12.34 -43.22
N ASP A 251 34.15 13.22 -43.60
CA ASP A 251 34.41 14.23 -44.64
C ASP A 251 35.62 15.08 -44.24
N LYS A 252 35.69 15.50 -42.97
CA LYS A 252 36.84 16.23 -42.43
C LYS A 252 38.11 15.42 -42.49
N LEU A 253 38.07 14.15 -42.10
CA LEU A 253 39.20 13.22 -42.15
C LEU A 253 39.69 13.00 -43.61
N ILE A 254 38.76 12.78 -44.53
CA ILE A 254 39.02 12.63 -45.94
C ILE A 254 39.69 13.89 -46.51
N LYS A 255 39.21 15.07 -46.13
CA LYS A 255 39.77 16.37 -46.51
C LYS A 255 41.19 16.53 -45.95
N GLU A 256 41.40 16.27 -44.66
CA GLU A 256 42.70 16.33 -44.04
C GLU A 256 43.69 15.26 -44.63
N LYS A 257 43.20 14.03 -44.91
CA LYS A 257 43.91 13.00 -45.64
C LYS A 257 44.36 13.49 -47.01
N ASN A 258 43.44 14.12 -47.76
CA ASN A 258 43.74 14.63 -49.11
C ASN A 258 44.75 15.80 -49.11
N GLU A 259 44.54 16.75 -48.16
CA GLU A 259 45.41 17.94 -48.07
C GLU A 259 46.84 17.59 -47.55
N ASN A 260 46.92 16.77 -46.51
CA ASN A 260 48.23 16.40 -45.92
C ASN A 260 48.90 15.27 -46.74
N GLY A 261 48.12 14.33 -47.31
CA GLY A 261 48.63 13.34 -48.26
C GLY A 261 49.21 13.99 -49.46
N LYS A 262 48.58 15.07 -49.96
CA LYS A 262 49.10 15.84 -51.08
C LYS A 262 50.39 16.60 -50.72
N LYS A 263 50.48 17.17 -49.51
CA LYS A 263 51.76 17.79 -49.04
C LYS A 263 52.89 16.77 -48.91
N LEU A 264 52.54 15.59 -48.42
CA LEU A 264 53.51 14.48 -48.32
C LEU A 264 53.86 13.93 -49.70
N GLU A 265 52.90 13.92 -50.63
CA GLU A 265 53.13 13.56 -52.04
C GLU A 265 54.00 14.54 -52.78
N ASP A 266 53.82 15.86 -52.50
CA ASP A 266 54.69 16.93 -53.04
C ASP A 266 56.16 16.86 -52.45
N ALA A 267 56.26 16.61 -51.13
CA ALA A 267 57.56 16.32 -50.48
C ALA A 267 58.18 15.02 -50.99
N LYS A 268 57.33 14.02 -51.29
CA LYS A 268 57.76 12.78 -51.91
C LYS A 268 58.25 12.96 -53.34
N LYS A 269 57.67 13.85 -54.10
CA LYS A 269 58.03 14.17 -55.46
C LYS A 269 59.46 14.76 -55.55
N GLU A 270 59.95 15.41 -54.51
CA GLU A 270 61.27 15.90 -54.32
C GLU A 270 62.27 14.75 -54.05
N LEU A 271 61.73 13.67 -53.43
CA LEU A 271 62.43 12.45 -53.07
C LEU A 271 62.40 11.35 -54.17
N ASP A 272 61.50 11.50 -55.19
CA ASP A 272 61.23 10.49 -56.22
C ASP A 272 62.31 10.30 -57.20
N ASP A 273 63.44 11.11 -57.17
CA ASP A 273 64.63 10.84 -57.93
C ASP A 273 65.37 9.57 -57.45
N ASN A 274 64.89 8.92 -56.48
CA ASN A 274 65.42 7.66 -55.98
C ASN A 274 64.43 6.48 -56.09
N LYS A 275 64.39 5.96 -57.34
CA LYS A 275 63.45 4.86 -57.68
C LYS A 275 63.64 3.52 -56.99
N LYS A 276 64.60 3.38 -56.17
CA LYS A 276 64.91 2.05 -55.55
C LYS A 276 64.18 1.69 -54.34
N LEU A 277 63.32 2.59 -53.79
CA LEU A 277 62.61 2.35 -52.50
C LEU A 277 61.18 1.84 -52.61
N ILE A 278 60.67 1.76 -53.82
CA ILE A 278 59.22 1.32 -54.00
C ILE A 278 59.03 -0.18 -53.62
N GLU A 279 60.10 -1.02 -53.79
CA GLU A 279 59.92 -2.43 -53.46
C GLU A 279 59.81 -2.74 -51.96
N ASP A 280 60.50 -2.00 -51.08
CA ASP A 280 60.45 -2.17 -49.62
C ASP A 280 59.12 -1.73 -49.00
N SER A 281 58.50 -0.85 -49.70
CA SER A 281 57.15 -0.36 -49.26
C SER A 281 56.04 -1.35 -49.59
N LYS A 282 56.20 -2.18 -50.65
CA LYS A 282 55.23 -3.24 -50.96
C LYS A 282 55.23 -4.31 -49.90
N VAL A 283 56.34 -4.59 -49.24
CA VAL A 283 56.44 -5.55 -48.13
C VAL A 283 55.66 -5.01 -46.89
N LYS A 284 55.83 -3.73 -46.61
CA LYS A 284 55.03 -3.09 -45.48
C LYS A 284 53.55 -3.08 -45.72
N TRP A 285 53.08 -2.92 -46.94
CA TRP A 285 51.69 -3.03 -47.32
C TRP A 285 51.14 -4.42 -47.09
N LEU A 286 51.86 -5.49 -47.34
CA LEU A 286 51.42 -6.85 -47.07
C LEU A 286 51.19 -7.10 -45.57
N GLN A 287 52.02 -6.47 -44.73
CA GLN A 287 51.84 -6.53 -43.26
C GLN A 287 50.56 -5.83 -42.79
N GLY A 288 50.28 -4.63 -43.30
CA GLY A 288 49.06 -3.90 -42.95
C GLY A 288 47.77 -4.58 -43.44
N LYS A 289 47.89 -5.34 -44.56
CA LYS A 289 46.77 -6.14 -45.07
C LYS A 289 46.44 -7.32 -44.15
N ASN A 290 47.48 -7.96 -43.62
CA ASN A 290 47.32 -9.09 -42.68
C ASN A 290 46.77 -8.64 -41.34
N GLU A 291 47.14 -7.44 -40.85
CA GLU A 291 46.61 -6.88 -39.62
C GLU A 291 45.12 -6.51 -39.75
N LEU A 292 44.75 -6.02 -40.95
CA LEU A 292 43.33 -5.70 -41.22
C LEU A 292 42.45 -6.97 -41.28
N GLU A 293 43.00 -8.08 -41.82
CA GLU A 293 42.32 -9.38 -41.86
C GLU A 293 42.12 -9.98 -40.46
N GLN A 294 43.12 -9.83 -39.56
CA GLN A 294 42.98 -10.25 -38.14
C GLN A 294 41.94 -9.46 -37.39
N THR A 295 41.83 -8.15 -37.69
CA THR A 295 40.77 -7.30 -37.06
C THR A 295 39.38 -7.71 -37.52
N LYS A 296 39.27 -8.18 -38.78
CA LYS A 296 38.01 -8.74 -39.32
C LYS A 296 37.54 -9.96 -38.54
N GLU A 297 38.46 -10.94 -38.36
CA GLU A 297 38.12 -12.17 -37.64
C GLU A 297 37.68 -11.91 -36.20
N SER A 298 38.32 -10.92 -35.52
CA SER A 298 37.97 -10.55 -34.17
C SER A 298 36.55 -9.98 -34.06
N THR A 299 36.19 -9.06 -34.95
CA THR A 299 34.90 -8.38 -34.92
C THR A 299 33.72 -9.27 -35.37
N GLU A 300 34.02 -10.14 -36.37
CA GLU A 300 33.03 -11.17 -36.80
C GLU A 300 32.69 -12.14 -35.65
N SER A 301 33.70 -12.46 -34.79
CA SER A 301 33.49 -13.28 -33.60
C SER A 301 32.60 -12.56 -32.55
N GLU A 302 32.81 -11.26 -32.34
CA GLU A 302 31.99 -10.47 -31.43
C GLU A 302 30.52 -10.36 -31.87
N LEU A 303 30.27 -10.13 -33.15
CA LEU A 303 28.94 -10.09 -33.75
C LEU A 303 28.22 -11.44 -33.62
N THR A 304 28.95 -12.53 -33.77
CA THR A 304 28.40 -13.87 -33.62
C THR A 304 27.95 -14.10 -32.15
N SER A 305 28.79 -13.68 -31.18
CA SER A 305 28.49 -13.81 -29.77
C SER A 305 27.26 -12.96 -29.36
N ALA A 306 27.11 -11.75 -29.94
CA ALA A 306 25.97 -10.90 -29.69
C ALA A 306 24.64 -11.47 -30.27
N LYS A 307 24.73 -12.13 -31.45
CA LYS A 307 23.58 -12.86 -32.07
C LYS A 307 23.09 -14.01 -31.19
N GLU A 308 24.02 -14.70 -30.56
CA GLU A 308 23.73 -15.81 -29.69
C GLU A 308 23.02 -15.34 -28.39
N LYS A 309 23.50 -14.22 -27.81
CA LYS A 309 22.87 -13.58 -26.62
C LYS A 309 21.48 -13.07 -26.91
N LEU A 310 21.24 -12.47 -28.09
CA LEU A 310 19.91 -12.02 -28.49
C LEU A 310 18.93 -13.20 -28.66
N LYS A 311 19.40 -14.30 -29.24
CA LYS A 311 18.63 -15.54 -29.40
C LYS A 311 18.22 -16.10 -28.03
N GLN A 312 19.16 -16.13 -27.09
CA GLN A 312 18.92 -16.59 -25.73
C GLN A 312 17.89 -15.68 -25.01
N GLY A 313 18.04 -14.35 -25.10
CA GLY A 313 17.08 -13.41 -24.54
C GLY A 313 15.66 -13.57 -25.11
N LYS A 314 15.54 -13.86 -26.43
CA LYS A 314 14.24 -14.18 -27.06
C LYS A 314 13.65 -15.50 -26.57
N GLU A 315 14.48 -16.51 -26.31
CA GLU A 315 14.03 -17.79 -25.74
C GLU A 315 13.53 -17.59 -24.30
N GLU A 316 14.27 -16.81 -23.49
CA GLU A 316 13.89 -16.48 -22.12
C GLU A 316 12.59 -15.64 -22.03
N TYR A 317 12.46 -14.65 -22.91
CA TYR A 317 11.24 -13.86 -23.05
C TYR A 317 10.03 -14.72 -23.46
N ASN A 318 10.18 -15.60 -24.44
CA ASN A 318 9.13 -16.53 -24.86
C ASN A 318 8.76 -17.53 -23.75
N ASN A 319 9.73 -17.96 -22.97
CA ASN A 319 9.49 -18.81 -21.81
C ASN A 319 8.74 -18.03 -20.69
N ALA A 320 9.11 -16.78 -20.50
CA ALA A 320 8.40 -15.88 -19.58
C ALA A 320 6.95 -15.63 -20.03
N LEU A 321 6.72 -15.38 -21.31
CA LEU A 321 5.39 -15.29 -21.93
C LEU A 321 4.56 -16.55 -21.71
N ASN A 322 5.16 -17.73 -22.00
CA ASN A 322 4.52 -19.03 -21.80
C ASN A 322 4.11 -19.30 -20.34
N ASN A 323 4.88 -18.77 -19.38
CA ASN A 323 4.62 -18.93 -17.96
C ASN A 323 3.39 -18.18 -17.47
N TYR A 324 3.04 -17.08 -18.14
CA TYR A 324 1.80 -16.34 -17.86
C TYR A 324 0.61 -16.81 -18.70
N GLY A 325 0.82 -17.75 -19.63
CA GLY A 325 -0.22 -18.29 -20.50
C GLY A 325 -0.88 -17.25 -21.40
N LEU A 326 -0.17 -16.19 -21.71
CA LEU A 326 -0.62 -15.10 -22.55
C LEU A 326 0.00 -15.19 -23.93
N LYS A 327 -0.76 -14.90 -24.96
CA LYS A 327 -0.19 -14.63 -26.28
C LYS A 327 0.25 -13.17 -26.34
N GLU A 328 1.26 -12.94 -27.15
CA GLU A 328 1.87 -11.62 -27.31
C GLU A 328 0.85 -10.52 -27.68
N GLU A 329 -0.20 -10.91 -28.44
CA GLU A 329 -1.27 -10.03 -28.89
C GLU A 329 -2.29 -9.68 -27.77
N GLU A 330 -2.21 -10.36 -26.63
CA GLU A 330 -3.20 -10.26 -25.55
C GLU A 330 -2.69 -9.43 -24.35
N LEU A 331 -1.41 -9.02 -24.37
CA LEU A 331 -0.77 -8.32 -23.26
C LEU A 331 -1.47 -7.01 -22.87
N ASP A 332 -1.81 -6.20 -23.88
CA ASP A 332 -2.43 -4.89 -23.64
C ASP A 332 -3.88 -5.04 -23.18
N SER A 333 -4.61 -5.98 -23.78
CA SER A 333 -6.00 -6.25 -23.39
C SER A 333 -6.09 -6.82 -21.97
N LYS A 334 -5.07 -7.53 -21.55
CA LYS A 334 -5.02 -8.13 -20.24
C LYS A 334 -4.60 -7.14 -19.13
N LEU A 335 -3.75 -6.18 -19.48
CA LEU A 335 -3.45 -5.04 -18.61
C LEU A 335 -4.69 -4.16 -18.39
N GLU A 336 -5.49 -3.97 -19.44
CA GLU A 336 -6.76 -3.25 -19.38
C GLU A 336 -7.79 -4.00 -18.50
N GLU A 337 -7.86 -5.33 -18.62
CA GLU A 337 -8.72 -6.18 -17.79
C GLU A 337 -8.34 -6.07 -16.30
N ILE A 338 -7.04 -6.06 -16.00
CA ILE A 338 -6.55 -5.87 -14.61
C ILE A 338 -6.92 -4.48 -14.09
N ASN A 339 -6.75 -3.43 -14.89
CA ASN A 339 -7.11 -2.07 -14.50
C ASN A 339 -8.63 -1.95 -14.21
N ASN A 340 -9.45 -2.59 -15.03
CA ASN A 340 -10.91 -2.66 -14.83
C ASN A 340 -11.25 -3.41 -13.54
N ASN A 341 -10.54 -4.50 -13.26
CA ASN A 341 -10.74 -5.28 -12.03
C ASN A 341 -10.28 -4.52 -10.77
N ILE A 342 -9.18 -3.77 -10.85
CA ILE A 342 -8.72 -2.84 -9.79
C ILE A 342 -9.83 -1.84 -9.49
N THR A 343 -10.36 -1.17 -10.51
CA THR A 343 -11.43 -0.17 -10.37
C THR A 343 -12.70 -0.77 -9.74
N ASN A 344 -13.06 -1.98 -10.15
CA ASN A 344 -14.21 -2.69 -9.57
C ASN A 344 -14.01 -3.02 -8.08
N ILE A 345 -12.80 -3.44 -7.71
CA ILE A 345 -12.49 -3.76 -6.31
C ILE A 345 -12.41 -2.52 -5.45
N GLU A 346 -11.85 -1.43 -5.97
CA GLU A 346 -11.82 -0.13 -5.30
C GLU A 346 -13.24 0.37 -5.01
N ASN A 347 -14.16 0.19 -5.96
CA ASN A 347 -15.59 0.50 -5.78
C ASN A 347 -16.24 -0.40 -4.71
N ILE A 348 -15.88 -1.67 -4.67
CA ILE A 348 -16.36 -2.59 -3.64
C ILE A 348 -15.79 -2.20 -2.27
N LEU A 349 -14.51 -1.91 -2.20
CA LEU A 349 -13.83 -1.48 -0.98
C LEU A 349 -14.39 -0.18 -0.41
N SER A 350 -14.76 0.76 -1.28
CA SER A 350 -15.40 2.03 -0.87
C SER A 350 -16.77 1.85 -0.23
N SER A 351 -17.42 0.69 -0.45
CA SER A 351 -18.72 0.34 0.10
C SER A 351 -18.68 -0.55 1.35
N LEU A 352 -17.47 -0.96 1.76
CA LEU A 352 -17.27 -1.85 2.90
C LEU A 352 -16.66 -1.10 4.09
N GLU A 353 -17.05 -1.46 5.27
CA GLU A 353 -16.47 -0.89 6.49
C GLU A 353 -15.05 -1.45 6.77
N PRO A 354 -14.07 -0.58 7.10
CA PRO A 354 -12.71 -0.99 7.42
C PRO A 354 -12.65 -2.04 8.55
N ASN A 355 -11.80 -3.07 8.38
CA ASN A 355 -11.62 -4.23 9.26
C ASN A 355 -12.69 -5.33 9.22
N THR A 356 -13.61 -5.33 8.27
CA THR A 356 -14.45 -6.51 8.01
C THR A 356 -13.63 -7.60 7.27
N PRO A 357 -13.91 -8.89 7.49
CA PRO A 357 -13.25 -9.96 6.74
C PRO A 357 -13.35 -9.80 5.22
N GLU A 358 -14.45 -9.23 4.74
CA GLU A 358 -14.66 -8.91 3.32
C GLU A 358 -13.79 -7.74 2.85
N TYR A 359 -13.61 -6.72 3.65
CA TYR A 359 -12.71 -5.61 3.32
C TYR A 359 -11.24 -6.05 3.26
N ILE A 360 -10.79 -6.86 4.21
CA ILE A 360 -9.42 -7.39 4.19
C ILE A 360 -9.22 -8.29 2.97
N LYS A 361 -10.22 -9.08 2.63
CA LYS A 361 -10.21 -9.92 1.43
C LYS A 361 -10.06 -9.07 0.15
N TYR A 362 -10.89 -8.05 0.00
CA TYR A 362 -10.86 -7.19 -1.19
C TYR A 362 -9.67 -6.24 -1.23
N SER A 363 -9.16 -5.79 -0.10
CA SER A 363 -7.93 -4.99 0.00
C SER A 363 -6.69 -5.79 -0.41
N ALA A 364 -6.58 -7.09 0.00
CA ALA A 364 -5.51 -7.97 -0.49
C ALA A 364 -5.63 -8.25 -1.99
N MET A 365 -6.85 -8.36 -2.46
CA MET A 365 -7.15 -8.55 -3.87
C MET A 365 -6.72 -7.35 -4.71
N LEU A 366 -6.89 -6.15 -4.18
CA LEU A 366 -6.45 -4.90 -4.80
C LEU A 366 -4.91 -4.80 -4.83
N GLU A 367 -4.27 -5.15 -3.72
CA GLU A 367 -2.80 -5.14 -3.61
C GLU A 367 -2.16 -6.16 -4.56
N GLU A 368 -2.78 -7.34 -4.69
CA GLU A 368 -2.34 -8.38 -5.63
C GLU A 368 -2.58 -7.98 -7.09
N LEU A 369 -3.70 -7.35 -7.41
CA LEU A 369 -3.97 -6.81 -8.75
C LEU A 369 -3.01 -5.68 -9.12
N ASN A 370 -2.65 -4.79 -8.18
CA ASN A 370 -1.67 -3.73 -8.42
C ASN A 370 -0.26 -4.30 -8.66
N LYS A 371 0.08 -5.40 -8.00
CA LYS A 371 1.31 -6.15 -8.23
C LYS A 371 1.29 -6.83 -9.61
N ASN A 372 0.15 -7.40 -10.00
CA ASN A 372 -0.07 -8.01 -11.32
C ASN A 372 0.06 -6.99 -12.45
N LYS A 373 -0.47 -5.80 -12.26
CA LYS A 373 -0.33 -4.68 -13.16
C LYS A 373 1.15 -4.33 -13.42
N SER A 374 1.91 -4.11 -12.33
CA SER A 374 3.33 -3.75 -12.41
C SER A 374 4.16 -4.77 -13.20
N ASN A 375 3.80 -6.02 -13.13
CA ASN A 375 4.57 -7.08 -13.79
C ASN A 375 4.23 -7.27 -15.27
N LEU A 376 2.97 -7.06 -15.64
CA LEU A 376 2.58 -6.96 -17.04
C LEU A 376 3.30 -5.80 -17.74
N GLU A 377 3.43 -4.69 -17.05
CA GLU A 377 4.16 -3.51 -17.54
C GLU A 377 5.65 -3.82 -17.75
N ILE A 378 6.27 -4.60 -16.86
CA ILE A 378 7.68 -5.04 -17.00
C ILE A 378 7.87 -5.90 -18.25
N LEU A 379 6.97 -6.83 -18.55
CA LEU A 379 7.13 -7.72 -19.72
C LEU A 379 6.87 -7.01 -21.05
N ILE A 380 5.94 -6.06 -21.06
CA ILE A 380 5.76 -5.18 -22.23
C ILE A 380 7.06 -4.40 -22.52
N ASN A 381 7.75 -3.98 -21.45
CA ASN A 381 9.02 -3.28 -21.60
C ASN A 381 10.15 -4.21 -22.08
N THR A 382 10.23 -5.42 -21.53
CA THR A 382 11.25 -6.43 -21.95
C THR A 382 11.10 -6.81 -23.42
N LYS A 383 9.86 -6.92 -23.93
CA LYS A 383 9.62 -7.16 -25.36
C LYS A 383 10.29 -6.07 -26.23
N LYS A 384 10.01 -4.81 -25.86
CA LYS A 384 10.54 -3.66 -26.60
C LYS A 384 12.06 -3.60 -26.58
N GLU A 385 12.67 -3.96 -25.46
CA GLU A 385 14.13 -4.04 -25.36
C GLU A 385 14.72 -5.11 -26.31
N LEU A 386 14.09 -6.28 -26.40
CA LEU A 386 14.55 -7.37 -27.27
C LEU A 386 14.42 -7.04 -28.76
N GLU A 387 13.26 -6.46 -29.16
CA GLU A 387 13.04 -6.00 -30.53
C GLU A 387 14.05 -4.89 -30.94
N ASN A 388 14.36 -4.01 -29.97
CA ASN A 388 15.36 -2.97 -30.18
C ASN A 388 16.79 -3.48 -30.30
N ASN A 389 17.14 -4.45 -29.46
CA ASN A 389 18.45 -5.10 -29.51
C ASN A 389 18.65 -5.87 -30.83
N GLU A 390 17.60 -6.47 -31.40
CA GLU A 390 17.65 -7.14 -32.68
C GLU A 390 17.96 -6.15 -33.83
N LYS A 391 17.21 -5.05 -33.84
CA LYS A 391 17.42 -4.01 -34.87
C LYS A 391 18.82 -3.40 -34.77
N LEU A 392 19.26 -3.11 -33.53
CA LEU A 392 20.58 -2.60 -33.24
C LEU A 392 21.71 -3.53 -33.73
N LEU A 393 21.48 -4.84 -33.57
CA LEU A 393 22.47 -5.84 -33.97
C LEU A 393 22.62 -5.93 -35.49
N ILE A 394 21.50 -5.83 -36.23
CA ILE A 394 21.52 -5.82 -37.71
C ILE A 394 22.24 -4.59 -38.24
N GLU A 395 21.93 -3.40 -37.67
CA GLU A 395 22.60 -2.15 -38.05
C GLU A 395 24.09 -2.18 -37.77
N LYS A 396 24.51 -2.84 -36.68
CA LYS A 396 25.93 -3.03 -36.32
C LYS A 396 26.67 -3.90 -37.33
N GLU A 397 26.00 -4.94 -37.82
CA GLU A 397 26.58 -5.86 -38.78
C GLU A 397 26.78 -5.22 -40.18
N GLU A 398 25.79 -4.46 -40.63
CA GLU A 398 25.86 -3.75 -41.91
C GLU A 398 26.95 -2.69 -41.92
N LEU A 399 27.11 -1.99 -40.82
CA LEU A 399 28.11 -0.95 -40.65
C LEU A 399 29.54 -1.49 -40.65
N TRP A 400 29.77 -2.56 -39.89
CA TRP A 400 31.05 -3.25 -39.84
C TRP A 400 31.52 -3.67 -41.23
N ASN A 401 30.65 -4.28 -42.02
CA ASN A 401 30.98 -4.70 -43.37
C ASN A 401 31.39 -3.54 -44.31
N SER A 402 30.75 -2.37 -44.09
CA SER A 402 31.09 -1.15 -44.83
C SER A 402 32.50 -0.62 -44.47
N GLU A 403 32.88 -0.63 -43.18
CA GLU A 403 34.15 -0.14 -42.68
C GLU A 403 35.35 -1.02 -43.06
N TYR A 404 35.16 -2.34 -42.96
CA TYR A 404 36.19 -3.30 -43.34
C TYR A 404 36.61 -3.13 -44.80
N ASN A 405 35.59 -3.00 -45.68
CA ASN A 405 35.88 -2.81 -47.13
C ASN A 405 36.54 -1.46 -47.41
N LYS A 406 36.27 -0.44 -46.64
CA LYS A 406 36.90 0.87 -46.75
C LYS A 406 38.36 0.86 -46.28
N ALA A 407 38.64 0.24 -45.13
CA ALA A 407 40.00 0.12 -44.59
C ALA A 407 40.91 -0.71 -45.50
N LEU A 408 40.37 -1.75 -46.12
CA LEU A 408 41.10 -2.56 -47.08
C LEU A 408 41.53 -1.72 -48.28
N LYS A 409 40.65 -0.88 -48.79
CA LYS A 409 40.90 0.01 -49.93
C LYS A 409 41.91 1.12 -49.61
N GLU A 410 41.90 1.61 -48.40
CA GLU A 410 42.85 2.61 -47.88
C GLU A 410 44.25 1.99 -47.69
N LEU A 411 44.36 0.77 -47.20
CA LEU A 411 45.61 0.04 -47.07
C LEU A 411 46.24 -0.25 -48.45
N GLU A 412 45.42 -0.61 -49.44
CA GLU A 412 45.89 -0.81 -50.83
C GLU A 412 46.42 0.49 -51.47
N SER A 413 45.76 1.61 -51.16
CA SER A 413 46.23 2.95 -51.67
C SER A 413 47.52 3.42 -51.00
N ASN A 414 47.73 3.09 -49.71
CA ASN A 414 48.93 3.56 -48.98
C ASN A 414 50.19 2.75 -49.32
N TYR A 415 50.04 1.45 -49.69
CA TYR A 415 51.15 0.60 -50.03
C TYR A 415 51.98 1.10 -51.22
N GLN A 416 51.26 1.67 -52.18
CA GLN A 416 51.91 2.19 -53.39
C GLN A 416 52.63 3.53 -53.19
N LYS A 417 52.42 4.21 -52.08
CA LYS A 417 53.00 5.56 -51.89
C LYS A 417 54.26 5.62 -51.03
N ILE A 418 54.62 4.51 -50.40
CA ILE A 418 55.65 4.57 -49.38
C ILE A 418 57.11 4.21 -49.87
N SER A 419 57.18 3.68 -51.09
CA SER A 419 58.40 3.01 -51.41
C SER A 419 59.56 3.83 -52.00
N ASP A 420 59.39 5.11 -52.23
CA ASP A 420 60.30 5.76 -53.18
C ASP A 420 61.32 6.81 -52.66
N SER A 421 61.47 6.93 -51.40
CA SER A 421 62.19 8.08 -50.92
C SER A 421 63.37 7.85 -49.94
N GLU A 422 63.84 6.63 -49.80
CA GLU A 422 64.72 6.33 -48.70
C GLU A 422 66.20 6.74 -48.98
N GLN A 423 66.49 7.18 -50.16
CA GLN A 423 67.89 7.34 -50.57
C GLN A 423 68.43 8.77 -50.71
N GLN A 424 67.55 9.76 -50.53
CA GLN A 424 68.04 11.08 -50.93
C GLN A 424 68.72 11.90 -49.84
N LEU A 425 68.66 11.68 -48.74
CA LEU A 425 69.36 12.41 -47.68
C LEU A 425 68.88 11.92 -46.35
N ASP A 426 69.76 11.38 -45.55
CA ASP A 426 69.45 11.00 -44.16
C ASP A 426 68.69 12.08 -43.37
N GLU A 427 68.91 13.36 -43.76
CA GLU A 427 68.17 14.49 -43.09
C GLU A 427 66.84 14.74 -43.69
N GLY A 428 66.68 14.68 -45.03
CA GLY A 428 65.34 14.81 -45.64
C GLY A 428 64.38 13.61 -45.32
N TYR A 429 65.05 12.44 -45.19
CA TYR A 429 64.38 11.23 -44.77
C TYR A 429 63.81 11.33 -43.34
N LYS A 430 64.56 11.90 -42.44
CA LYS A 430 64.24 12.08 -41.09
C LYS A 430 63.08 13.06 -40.91
N GLU A 431 63.11 14.18 -41.59
CA GLU A 431 62.03 15.19 -41.59
C GLU A 431 60.74 14.65 -42.25
N TYR A 432 60.87 13.91 -43.37
CA TYR A 432 59.77 13.23 -44.00
C TYR A 432 59.18 12.13 -43.08
N GLN A 433 60.01 11.32 -42.44
CA GLN A 433 59.56 10.27 -41.53
C GLN A 433 58.88 10.87 -40.30
N GLU A 434 59.46 11.93 -39.70
CA GLU A 434 58.82 12.65 -38.58
C GLU A 434 57.47 13.25 -38.97
N ASN A 435 57.36 13.86 -40.15
CA ASN A 435 56.10 14.40 -40.65
C ASN A 435 55.08 13.27 -41.03
N TYR A 436 55.56 12.16 -41.55
CA TYR A 436 54.76 10.99 -41.89
C TYR A 436 54.22 10.29 -40.65
N ASP A 437 55.10 10.05 -39.67
CA ASP A 437 54.68 9.39 -38.41
C ASP A 437 53.64 10.25 -37.65
N LYS A 438 53.81 11.57 -37.65
CA LYS A 438 52.83 12.50 -37.12
C LYS A 438 51.48 12.44 -37.85
N TYR A 439 51.53 12.47 -39.20
CA TYR A 439 50.36 12.35 -40.04
C TYR A 439 49.62 11.02 -39.83
N ILE A 440 50.33 9.89 -39.80
CA ILE A 440 49.72 8.58 -39.53
C ILE A 440 49.07 8.53 -38.14
N SER A 441 49.79 9.05 -37.12
CA SER A 441 49.24 9.10 -35.74
C SER A 441 47.99 9.94 -35.66
N GLU A 442 47.91 11.10 -36.34
CA GLU A 442 46.70 11.95 -36.39
C GLU A 442 45.54 11.24 -37.11
N ILE A 443 45.85 10.52 -38.21
CA ILE A 443 44.87 9.76 -38.98
C ILE A 443 44.37 8.54 -38.18
N GLU A 444 45.28 7.72 -37.60
CA GLU A 444 44.90 6.57 -36.79
C GLU A 444 44.04 6.97 -35.57
N LYS A 445 44.35 8.14 -34.97
CA LYS A 445 43.55 8.68 -33.89
C LYS A 445 42.16 9.06 -34.38
N ALA A 446 42.05 9.79 -35.49
CA ALA A 446 40.76 10.22 -36.05
C ALA A 446 39.94 9.00 -36.58
N GLU A 447 40.60 8.01 -37.17
CA GLU A 447 39.95 6.77 -37.58
C GLU A 447 39.39 6.00 -36.38
N LYS A 448 40.15 5.94 -35.29
CA LYS A 448 39.72 5.30 -34.06
C LYS A 448 38.54 6.06 -33.43
N GLU A 449 38.59 7.39 -33.38
CA GLU A 449 37.48 8.22 -32.88
C GLU A 449 36.19 7.99 -33.70
N ILE A 450 36.32 7.86 -35.04
CA ILE A 450 35.19 7.54 -35.92
C ILE A 450 34.68 6.10 -35.69
N GLU A 451 35.59 5.13 -35.54
CA GLU A 451 35.21 3.75 -35.25
C GLU A 451 34.54 3.61 -33.87
N ASP A 452 35.04 4.33 -32.87
CA ASP A 452 34.41 4.38 -31.53
C ASP A 452 33.01 5.02 -31.62
N ALA A 453 32.87 6.16 -32.32
CA ALA A 453 31.58 6.83 -32.52
C ALA A 453 30.56 5.95 -33.31
N ARG A 454 31.05 5.09 -34.23
CA ARG A 454 30.20 4.15 -34.96
C ARG A 454 29.76 2.96 -34.09
N ARG A 455 30.63 2.48 -33.18
CA ARG A 455 30.19 1.50 -32.17
C ARG A 455 29.15 2.09 -31.24
N GLU A 456 29.37 3.30 -30.77
CA GLU A 456 28.37 4.00 -29.94
C GLU A 456 27.02 4.18 -30.68
N LEU A 457 27.06 4.46 -32.01
CA LEU A 457 25.87 4.53 -32.87
C LEU A 457 25.12 3.17 -32.90
N ASP A 458 25.84 2.06 -32.98
CA ASP A 458 25.25 0.72 -33.04
C ASP A 458 24.73 0.25 -31.66
N GLU A 459 25.20 0.86 -30.58
CA GLU A 459 24.75 0.58 -29.20
C GLU A 459 23.58 1.47 -28.76
N ILE A 460 23.15 2.45 -29.58
CA ILE A 460 22.01 3.31 -29.27
C ILE A 460 20.72 2.49 -29.22
N GLU A 461 20.18 2.34 -28.01
CA GLU A 461 18.89 1.71 -27.80
C GLU A 461 17.73 2.63 -28.23
N LYS A 462 16.62 2.03 -28.62
CA LYS A 462 15.40 2.78 -28.94
C LYS A 462 14.87 3.50 -27.69
N PRO A 463 14.53 4.80 -27.76
CA PRO A 463 13.90 5.51 -26.67
C PRO A 463 12.67 4.76 -26.17
N ASN A 464 12.51 4.67 -24.87
CA ASN A 464 11.32 4.10 -24.24
C ASN A 464 10.62 5.18 -23.40
N TRP A 465 9.34 5.43 -23.67
CA TRP A 465 8.51 6.30 -22.88
C TRP A 465 7.87 5.54 -21.72
N TYR A 466 8.02 6.06 -20.51
CA TYR A 466 7.30 5.61 -19.32
C TYR A 466 6.14 6.57 -19.09
N LEU A 467 4.93 6.01 -19.15
CA LEU A 467 3.69 6.74 -18.85
C LEU A 467 3.33 6.47 -17.40
N LEU A 468 3.57 7.44 -16.54
CA LEU A 468 3.37 7.33 -15.10
C LEU A 468 2.13 8.14 -14.71
N SER A 469 1.11 7.48 -14.19
CA SER A 469 -0.12 8.09 -13.68
C SER A 469 0.04 8.54 -12.23
N ARG A 470 -1.01 9.11 -11.64
CA ARG A 470 -1.06 9.34 -10.17
C ARG A 470 -0.95 8.04 -9.39
N GLU A 471 -1.41 6.90 -9.95
CA GLU A 471 -1.37 5.60 -9.29
C GLU A 471 0.06 5.04 -9.13
N ASP A 472 1.00 5.49 -9.97
CA ASP A 472 2.42 5.16 -9.84
C ASP A 472 3.12 5.97 -8.73
N ASN A 473 2.44 6.97 -8.16
CA ASN A 473 2.92 7.72 -7.01
C ASN A 473 2.54 7.03 -5.71
N SER A 474 3.53 6.50 -4.99
CA SER A 474 3.31 5.78 -3.72
C SER A 474 2.58 6.62 -2.66
N GLY A 475 2.77 7.93 -2.64
CA GLY A 475 2.06 8.83 -1.73
C GLY A 475 0.56 8.90 -2.02
N TYR A 476 0.20 8.92 -3.29
CA TYR A 476 -1.18 8.93 -3.75
C TYR A 476 -1.90 7.61 -3.45
N THR A 477 -1.29 6.49 -3.81
CA THR A 477 -1.86 5.14 -3.66
C THR A 477 -1.95 4.71 -2.21
N ASN A 478 -0.86 4.85 -1.44
CA ASN A 478 -0.83 4.46 -0.03
C ASN A 478 -1.79 5.28 0.82
N PHE A 479 -2.00 6.56 0.48
CA PHE A 479 -2.98 7.38 1.19
C PHE A 479 -4.41 6.88 0.94
N TYR A 480 -4.76 6.61 -0.33
CA TYR A 480 -6.08 6.09 -0.68
C TYR A 480 -6.37 4.74 -0.03
N GLU A 481 -5.41 3.81 -0.09
CA GLU A 481 -5.54 2.53 0.60
C GLU A 481 -5.74 2.70 2.11
N SER A 482 -4.98 3.61 2.71
CA SER A 482 -5.11 3.92 4.13
C SER A 482 -6.48 4.48 4.48
N ALA A 483 -7.02 5.39 3.66
CA ALA A 483 -8.34 5.95 3.84
C ALA A 483 -9.45 4.90 3.66
N THR A 484 -9.33 4.03 2.65
CA THR A 484 -10.33 2.98 2.36
C THR A 484 -10.30 1.83 3.38
N LYS A 485 -9.14 1.54 4.00
CA LYS A 485 -9.05 0.62 5.14
C LYS A 485 -9.92 1.08 6.32
N ILE A 486 -10.09 2.41 6.52
CA ILE A 486 -11.03 2.94 7.52
C ILE A 486 -12.47 2.56 7.18
N ASP A 487 -12.89 2.62 5.92
CA ASP A 487 -14.25 2.26 5.49
C ASP A 487 -14.58 0.79 5.79
N SER A 488 -13.63 -0.09 5.67
CA SER A 488 -13.80 -1.50 5.97
C SER A 488 -14.07 -1.76 7.46
N ILE A 489 -13.39 -1.05 8.34
CA ILE A 489 -13.68 -1.06 9.78
C ILE A 489 -15.06 -0.44 10.04
N ALA A 490 -15.38 0.66 9.35
CA ALA A 490 -16.66 1.36 9.45
C ALA A 490 -17.87 0.52 8.97
N ALA A 491 -17.67 -0.57 8.23
CA ALA A 491 -18.77 -1.45 7.82
C ALA A 491 -19.24 -2.40 8.94
N VAL A 492 -18.35 -2.92 9.79
CA VAL A 492 -18.67 -3.99 10.74
C VAL A 492 -18.99 -3.48 12.13
N PHE A 493 -18.10 -2.68 12.71
CA PHE A 493 -18.20 -2.32 14.12
C PHE A 493 -19.50 -1.58 14.46
N PRO A 494 -20.00 -0.62 13.66
CA PRO A 494 -21.25 0.07 13.95
C PRO A 494 -22.47 -0.85 14.01
N ILE A 495 -22.49 -1.93 13.25
CA ILE A 495 -23.59 -2.90 13.30
C ILE A 495 -23.66 -3.54 14.69
N PHE A 496 -22.52 -3.94 15.25
CA PHE A 496 -22.48 -4.51 16.60
C PHE A 496 -22.79 -3.47 17.68
N PHE A 497 -22.31 -2.23 17.53
CA PHE A 497 -22.67 -1.14 18.42
C PHE A 497 -24.19 -0.90 18.40
N MET A 498 -24.80 -0.83 17.21
CA MET A 498 -26.24 -0.66 17.06
C MET A 498 -27.03 -1.85 17.61
N LEU A 499 -26.51 -3.07 17.50
CA LEU A 499 -27.11 -4.25 18.14
C LEU A 499 -27.14 -4.10 19.67
N VAL A 500 -26.04 -3.64 20.27
CA VAL A 500 -25.98 -3.39 21.72
C VAL A 500 -26.93 -2.25 22.10
N VAL A 501 -26.98 -1.16 21.34
CA VAL A 501 -27.95 -0.05 21.50
C VAL A 501 -29.38 -0.58 21.46
N PHE A 502 -29.72 -1.44 20.50
CA PHE A 502 -31.03 -2.08 20.38
C PHE A 502 -31.40 -2.91 21.62
N LEU A 503 -30.51 -3.82 22.03
CA LEU A 503 -30.72 -4.70 23.19
C LEU A 503 -30.90 -3.89 24.48
N MET A 504 -30.10 -2.85 24.67
CA MET A 504 -30.17 -2.00 25.85
C MET A 504 -31.44 -1.11 25.85
N SER A 505 -31.78 -0.58 24.68
CA SER A 505 -33.02 0.19 24.53
C SER A 505 -34.27 -0.69 24.77
N LEU A 506 -34.25 -1.92 24.24
CA LEU A 506 -35.30 -2.90 24.48
C LEU A 506 -35.44 -3.25 25.96
N ASN A 507 -34.33 -3.42 26.67
CA ASN A 507 -34.31 -3.67 28.10
C ASN A 507 -34.89 -2.48 28.88
N THR A 508 -34.42 -1.26 28.61
CA THR A 508 -34.86 -0.02 29.27
C THR A 508 -36.32 0.26 29.03
N MET A 509 -36.80 0.10 27.79
CA MET A 509 -38.19 0.31 27.45
C MET A 509 -39.13 -0.77 28.01
N THR A 510 -38.73 -2.04 27.98
CA THR A 510 -39.49 -3.14 28.58
C THR A 510 -39.75 -2.83 30.07
N ARG A 511 -38.69 -2.38 30.72
CA ARG A 511 -38.73 -2.05 32.14
C ARG A 511 -39.67 -0.87 32.47
N MET A 512 -39.48 0.22 31.74
CA MET A 512 -40.33 1.42 31.93
C MET A 512 -41.80 1.09 31.74
N ILE A 513 -42.14 0.30 30.72
CA ILE A 513 -43.51 -0.11 30.44
C ILE A 513 -44.05 -1.10 31.48
N GLU A 514 -43.23 -1.99 32.05
CA GLU A 514 -43.60 -2.94 33.12
C GLU A 514 -43.87 -2.19 34.46
N GLU A 515 -43.06 -1.17 34.80
CA GLU A 515 -43.29 -0.32 36.00
C GLU A 515 -44.53 0.53 35.87
N GLU A 516 -44.86 1.05 34.69
CA GLU A 516 -46.03 1.87 34.45
C GLU A 516 -47.30 1.07 34.04
N ARG A 517 -47.25 -0.26 34.19
CA ARG A 517 -48.34 -1.18 33.78
C ARG A 517 -49.71 -0.80 34.33
N SER A 518 -49.78 -0.37 35.60
CA SER A 518 -51.02 0.08 36.23
C SER A 518 -51.55 1.40 35.66
N GLU A 519 -50.63 2.33 35.31
CA GLU A 519 -51.04 3.58 34.62
C GLU A 519 -51.56 3.27 33.21
N ILE A 520 -50.91 2.34 32.48
CA ILE A 520 -51.42 1.88 31.17
C ILE A 520 -52.80 1.25 31.32
N GLY A 521 -53.00 0.39 32.33
CA GLY A 521 -54.26 -0.22 32.63
C GLY A 521 -55.36 0.83 32.95
N LEU A 522 -55.01 1.87 33.71
CA LEU A 522 -55.88 2.99 33.99
C LEU A 522 -56.28 3.76 32.72
N TYR A 523 -55.33 4.08 31.88
CA TYR A 523 -55.61 4.77 30.61
C TYR A 523 -56.51 3.97 29.68
N VAL A 524 -56.29 2.65 29.58
CA VAL A 524 -57.13 1.76 28.76
C VAL A 524 -58.55 1.64 29.37
N SER A 525 -58.66 1.56 30.71
CA SER A 525 -59.99 1.50 31.38
C SER A 525 -60.78 2.82 31.29
N LEU A 526 -60.09 3.97 31.17
CA LEU A 526 -60.68 5.29 30.90
C LEU A 526 -61.05 5.49 29.41
N GLY A 527 -60.86 4.47 28.56
CA GLY A 527 -61.26 4.53 27.13
C GLY A 527 -60.23 5.27 26.24
N ILE A 528 -59.01 5.55 26.74
CA ILE A 528 -57.96 6.15 25.91
C ILE A 528 -57.48 5.15 24.86
N SER A 529 -57.50 5.56 23.60
CA SER A 529 -57.10 4.69 22.50
C SER A 529 -55.64 4.19 22.64
N LYS A 530 -55.38 2.94 22.27
CA LYS A 530 -54.05 2.31 22.33
C LYS A 530 -52.97 3.11 21.58
N ILE A 531 -53.37 3.77 20.46
CA ILE A 531 -52.49 4.63 19.67
C ILE A 531 -52.02 5.86 20.47
N LYS A 532 -52.93 6.49 21.24
CA LYS A 532 -52.58 7.65 22.09
C LYS A 532 -51.65 7.27 23.25
N ILE A 533 -51.85 6.10 23.84
CA ILE A 533 -50.95 5.56 24.87
C ILE A 533 -49.57 5.27 24.25
N PHE A 534 -49.54 4.58 23.13
CA PHE A 534 -48.32 4.33 22.39
C PHE A 534 -47.57 5.60 22.04
N SER A 535 -48.24 6.64 21.52
CA SER A 535 -47.64 7.90 21.14
C SER A 535 -46.97 8.64 22.33
N SER A 536 -47.46 8.47 23.56
CA SER A 536 -46.85 9.02 24.77
C SER A 536 -45.49 8.42 25.10
N TYR A 537 -45.34 7.08 24.95
CA TYR A 537 -44.08 6.39 25.14
C TYR A 537 -43.12 6.61 23.95
N LEU A 538 -43.69 6.63 22.75
CA LEU A 538 -42.94 6.99 21.56
C LEU A 538 -42.34 8.39 21.66
N PHE A 539 -43.11 9.38 22.15
CA PHE A 539 -42.64 10.74 22.38
C PHE A 539 -41.43 10.80 23.34
N TYR A 540 -41.47 10.02 24.45
CA TYR A 540 -40.35 9.90 25.38
C TYR A 540 -39.09 9.37 24.68
N VAL A 541 -39.24 8.31 23.91
CA VAL A 541 -38.13 7.67 23.18
C VAL A 541 -37.60 8.58 22.09
N LEU A 542 -38.49 9.21 21.31
CA LEU A 542 -38.09 10.13 20.24
C LEU A 542 -37.28 11.33 20.75
N ILE A 543 -37.68 11.93 21.90
CA ILE A 543 -36.88 13.02 22.48
C ILE A 543 -35.49 12.52 22.88
N ALA A 544 -35.40 11.37 23.58
CA ALA A 544 -34.13 10.81 23.99
C ALA A 544 -33.26 10.47 22.78
N THR A 545 -33.84 9.84 21.74
CA THR A 545 -33.15 9.48 20.51
C THR A 545 -32.71 10.71 19.74
N SER A 546 -33.55 11.73 19.60
CA SER A 546 -33.20 12.98 18.92
C SER A 546 -32.04 13.70 19.61
N LEU A 547 -32.09 13.81 20.96
CA LEU A 547 -31.00 14.39 21.73
C LEU A 547 -29.71 13.54 21.61
N GLY A 548 -29.87 12.22 21.68
CA GLY A 548 -28.74 11.31 21.48
C GLY A 548 -28.10 11.43 20.08
N LEU A 549 -28.95 11.51 19.04
CA LEU A 549 -28.49 11.72 17.66
C LEU A 549 -27.80 13.07 17.49
N ILE A 550 -28.36 14.16 18.02
CA ILE A 550 -27.74 15.49 17.94
C ILE A 550 -26.36 15.47 18.60
N ILE A 551 -26.27 14.95 19.82
CA ILE A 551 -24.98 14.86 20.55
C ILE A 551 -24.02 13.92 19.80
N GLY A 552 -24.50 12.76 19.42
CA GLY A 552 -23.67 11.73 18.78
C GLY A 552 -23.14 12.15 17.42
N LEU A 553 -24.00 12.68 16.56
CA LEU A 553 -23.56 13.19 15.26
C LEU A 553 -22.61 14.38 15.43
N SER A 554 -22.90 15.31 16.35
CA SER A 554 -22.00 16.44 16.62
C SER A 554 -20.60 15.98 17.06
N ILE A 555 -20.51 14.99 17.96
CA ILE A 555 -19.23 14.44 18.40
C ILE A 555 -18.59 13.61 17.30
N GLY A 556 -19.35 12.77 16.60
CA GLY A 556 -18.88 11.92 15.52
C GLY A 556 -18.22 12.72 14.39
N TYR A 557 -18.93 13.74 13.89
CA TYR A 557 -18.39 14.59 12.80
C TYR A 557 -17.28 15.55 13.27
N ALA A 558 -17.34 16.07 14.50
CA ALA A 558 -16.36 17.05 14.94
C ALA A 558 -15.02 16.48 15.42
N TYR A 559 -15.01 15.29 16.02
CA TYR A 559 -13.83 14.78 16.71
C TYR A 559 -13.24 13.51 16.10
N VAL A 560 -14.08 12.57 15.70
CA VAL A 560 -13.59 11.25 15.26
C VAL A 560 -12.73 11.34 14.00
N PRO A 561 -13.12 12.07 12.92
CA PRO A 561 -12.29 12.24 11.74
C PRO A 561 -10.96 12.89 12.05
N HIS A 562 -10.92 13.91 12.94
CA HIS A 562 -9.68 14.56 13.34
C HIS A 562 -8.72 13.64 14.10
N ILE A 563 -9.27 12.79 14.99
CA ILE A 563 -8.45 11.80 15.71
C ILE A 563 -7.84 10.81 14.73
N LEU A 564 -8.64 10.27 13.81
CA LEU A 564 -8.15 9.33 12.81
C LEU A 564 -7.13 9.97 11.87
N TYR A 565 -7.43 11.18 11.37
CA TYR A 565 -6.53 11.92 10.48
C TYR A 565 -5.19 12.28 11.11
N SER A 566 -5.18 12.64 12.40
CA SER A 566 -3.95 13.00 13.11
C SER A 566 -2.94 11.86 13.16
N VAL A 567 -3.40 10.64 13.06
CA VAL A 567 -2.59 9.43 13.02
C VAL A 567 -1.78 9.34 11.73
N TYR A 568 -2.44 9.63 10.61
CA TYR A 568 -1.79 9.54 9.30
C TYR A 568 -0.74 10.63 9.06
N LYS A 569 -0.75 11.71 9.86
CA LYS A 569 0.35 12.70 9.86
C LYS A 569 1.70 12.13 10.27
N ALA A 570 1.74 10.98 10.91
CA ALA A 570 3.00 10.32 11.23
C ALA A 570 3.76 9.91 9.97
N ASN A 571 3.05 9.45 8.93
CA ASN A 571 3.63 8.85 7.72
C ASN A 571 3.42 9.71 6.47
N PHE A 572 2.42 10.62 6.51
CA PHE A 572 2.07 11.45 5.38
C PHE A 572 2.28 12.93 5.67
N ILE A 573 2.71 13.66 4.65
CA ILE A 573 2.76 15.11 4.62
C ILE A 573 1.43 15.59 4.02
N ILE A 574 0.46 15.85 4.89
CA ILE A 574 -0.93 16.10 4.50
C ILE A 574 -1.42 17.46 4.99
N PRO A 575 -2.31 18.13 4.24
CA PRO A 575 -2.87 19.44 4.61
C PRO A 575 -3.73 19.34 5.89
N LYS A 576 -4.35 20.44 6.29
CA LYS A 576 -5.31 20.44 7.39
C LYS A 576 -6.60 19.75 6.94
N LEU A 577 -7.12 18.81 7.75
CA LEU A 577 -8.37 18.10 7.48
C LEU A 577 -9.53 19.07 7.27
N ILE A 578 -10.27 18.87 6.20
CA ILE A 578 -11.53 19.57 5.91
C ILE A 578 -12.64 18.57 6.17
N THR A 579 -13.54 18.92 7.08
CA THR A 579 -14.68 18.07 7.42
C THR A 579 -15.91 18.49 6.64
N TYR A 580 -16.51 17.53 5.95
CA TYR A 580 -17.77 17.68 5.23
C TYR A 580 -18.84 16.84 5.94
N ALA A 581 -20.03 17.39 6.16
CA ALA A 581 -21.15 16.60 6.66
C ALA A 581 -21.94 16.06 5.46
N GLU A 582 -21.68 14.83 5.08
CA GLU A 582 -22.43 14.20 3.98
C GLU A 582 -23.90 13.98 4.38
N VAL A 583 -24.80 14.45 3.54
CA VAL A 583 -26.25 14.42 3.83
C VAL A 583 -26.80 12.99 3.81
N ILE A 584 -26.35 12.16 2.85
CA ILE A 584 -26.89 10.79 2.66
C ILE A 584 -26.54 9.88 3.85
N PRO A 585 -25.25 9.75 4.27
CA PRO A 585 -24.89 9.00 5.47
C PRO A 585 -25.58 9.53 6.73
N CYS A 586 -25.62 10.86 6.91
CA CYS A 586 -26.27 11.48 8.05
C CYS A 586 -27.76 11.12 8.15
N VAL A 587 -28.50 11.25 7.04
CA VAL A 587 -29.92 10.89 6.98
C VAL A 587 -30.13 9.39 7.18
N SER A 588 -29.27 8.54 6.62
CA SER A 588 -29.37 7.09 6.78
C SER A 588 -29.24 6.66 8.24
N ILE A 589 -28.28 7.21 8.98
CA ILE A 589 -28.09 6.93 10.42
C ILE A 589 -29.32 7.38 11.22
N ILE A 590 -29.82 8.59 10.95
CA ILE A 590 -31.02 9.09 11.62
C ILE A 590 -32.21 8.17 11.37
N VAL A 591 -32.46 7.78 10.13
CA VAL A 591 -33.58 6.91 9.74
C VAL A 591 -33.47 5.52 10.37
N ILE A 592 -32.27 4.89 10.26
CA ILE A 592 -32.03 3.56 10.84
C ILE A 592 -32.26 3.59 12.35
N THR A 593 -31.68 4.57 13.05
CA THR A 593 -31.82 4.70 14.51
C THR A 593 -33.27 4.95 14.92
N LEU A 594 -33.99 5.81 14.22
CA LEU A 594 -35.41 6.06 14.49
C LEU A 594 -36.27 4.83 14.25
N ILE A 595 -36.09 4.11 13.13
CA ILE A 595 -36.82 2.87 12.85
C ILE A 595 -36.55 1.84 13.95
N LEU A 596 -35.30 1.68 14.36
CA LEU A 596 -34.88 0.76 15.41
C LEU A 596 -35.59 1.11 16.73
N MET A 597 -35.61 2.38 17.14
CA MET A 597 -36.21 2.83 18.41
C MET A 597 -37.72 2.76 18.37
N ILE A 598 -38.36 3.07 17.25
CA ILE A 598 -39.80 2.90 17.04
C ILE A 598 -40.17 1.41 17.15
N SER A 599 -39.38 0.51 16.52
CA SER A 599 -39.59 -0.93 16.59
C SER A 599 -39.48 -1.47 18.02
N VAL A 600 -38.49 -1.03 18.79
CA VAL A 600 -38.31 -1.37 20.22
C VAL A 600 -39.56 -0.98 21.00
N THR A 601 -40.05 0.23 20.79
CA THR A 601 -41.23 0.76 21.50
C THR A 601 -42.47 -0.03 21.12
N LEU A 602 -42.69 -0.33 19.86
CA LEU A 602 -43.81 -1.14 19.35
C LEU A 602 -43.79 -2.57 19.91
N ILE A 603 -42.65 -3.26 19.85
CA ILE A 603 -42.50 -4.63 20.34
C ILE A 603 -42.87 -4.68 21.84
N THR A 604 -42.38 -3.70 22.60
CA THR A 604 -42.50 -3.70 24.05
C THR A 604 -43.94 -3.40 24.49
N ILE A 605 -44.59 -2.38 23.90
CA ILE A 605 -45.94 -1.97 24.33
C ILE A 605 -47.04 -2.92 23.85
N ASN A 606 -46.89 -3.50 22.61
CA ASN A 606 -47.87 -4.45 22.09
C ASN A 606 -48.04 -5.69 22.96
N LYS A 607 -46.97 -6.09 23.67
CA LYS A 607 -47.08 -7.19 24.65
C LYS A 607 -48.06 -6.87 25.77
N ASN A 608 -48.10 -5.64 26.29
CA ASN A 608 -48.98 -5.22 27.35
C ASN A 608 -50.40 -4.97 26.87
N PHE A 609 -50.61 -4.50 25.64
CA PHE A 609 -51.94 -4.32 25.04
C PHE A 609 -52.70 -5.66 24.77
N LYS A 610 -52.08 -6.80 24.90
CA LYS A 610 -52.70 -8.12 24.83
C LYS A 610 -53.42 -8.50 26.13
N TYR A 611 -53.14 -7.82 27.26
CA TYR A 611 -53.77 -8.08 28.53
C TYR A 611 -55.05 -7.24 28.69
N MET A 612 -56.04 -7.79 29.42
CA MET A 612 -57.23 -7.03 29.80
C MET A 612 -56.92 -5.89 30.80
N PRO A 613 -57.58 -4.73 30.74
CA PRO A 613 -57.35 -3.61 31.64
C PRO A 613 -57.33 -3.98 33.12
N ALA A 614 -58.27 -4.81 33.53
CA ALA A 614 -58.39 -5.32 34.91
C ALA A 614 -57.12 -6.14 35.36
N THR A 615 -56.46 -6.81 34.42
CA THR A 615 -55.22 -7.55 34.68
C THR A 615 -54.02 -6.60 34.75
N LEU A 616 -54.06 -5.49 34.03
CA LEU A 616 -53.00 -4.49 34.03
C LEU A 616 -53.03 -3.65 35.34
N LEU A 617 -54.22 -3.39 35.88
CA LEU A 617 -54.40 -2.63 37.15
C LEU A 617 -53.95 -3.43 38.39
N ARG A 618 -53.90 -4.75 38.28
CA ARG A 618 -53.41 -5.60 39.41
C ARG A 618 -51.88 -5.70 39.36
N PRO A 619 -51.21 -5.58 40.52
CA PRO A 619 -49.81 -5.92 40.62
C PRO A 619 -49.53 -7.34 40.05
N GLU A 620 -48.46 -7.54 39.34
CA GLU A 620 -48.10 -8.87 38.83
C GLU A 620 -47.81 -9.78 40.00
N ALA A 621 -48.60 -10.90 40.09
CA ALA A 621 -48.40 -11.87 41.15
C ALA A 621 -46.95 -12.36 41.15
N PRO A 622 -46.30 -12.52 42.33
CA PRO A 622 -44.97 -13.01 42.40
C PRO A 622 -44.87 -14.35 41.70
N LYS A 623 -43.95 -14.48 40.74
CA LYS A 623 -43.74 -15.75 40.01
C LYS A 623 -43.33 -16.83 40.99
N ASN A 624 -44.06 -17.95 41.01
CA ASN A 624 -43.77 -19.09 41.85
C ASN A 624 -42.35 -19.58 41.62
N GLY A 625 -41.51 -19.66 42.63
CA GLY A 625 -40.17 -20.16 42.58
C GLY A 625 -40.13 -21.63 42.16
N LYS A 626 -39.62 -21.89 40.94
CA LYS A 626 -39.30 -23.27 40.50
C LYS A 626 -37.94 -23.67 41.01
N LYS A 627 -37.73 -24.96 41.26
CA LYS A 627 -36.42 -25.50 41.64
C LYS A 627 -35.36 -25.14 40.59
N VAL A 628 -34.26 -24.56 41.02
CA VAL A 628 -33.16 -24.14 40.18
C VAL A 628 -32.31 -25.34 39.82
N LEU A 629 -31.71 -25.29 38.61
CA LEU A 629 -30.81 -26.38 38.13
C LEU A 629 -29.69 -26.68 39.13
N LEU A 630 -29.14 -25.64 39.79
CA LEU A 630 -28.07 -25.79 40.79
C LEU A 630 -28.56 -26.51 42.05
N GLU A 631 -29.86 -26.50 42.36
CA GLU A 631 -30.42 -27.28 43.47
C GLU A 631 -30.35 -28.80 43.22
N ARG A 632 -30.27 -29.20 41.94
CA ARG A 632 -30.11 -30.62 41.57
C ARG A 632 -28.70 -31.12 41.84
N VAL A 633 -27.69 -30.23 41.88
CA VAL A 633 -26.30 -30.55 42.20
C VAL A 633 -26.12 -30.42 43.70
N LYS A 634 -26.55 -31.45 44.45
CA LYS A 634 -26.55 -31.43 45.93
C LYS A 634 -25.18 -31.11 46.57
N ILE A 635 -24.08 -31.52 45.95
CA ILE A 635 -22.70 -31.28 46.42
C ILE A 635 -22.39 -29.79 46.54
N ILE A 636 -22.74 -29.04 45.53
CA ILE A 636 -22.50 -27.58 45.47
C ILE A 636 -23.56 -26.84 46.31
N TRP A 637 -24.82 -27.21 46.16
CA TRP A 637 -25.94 -26.57 46.87
C TRP A 637 -25.80 -26.62 48.40
N ASN A 638 -25.40 -27.76 48.99
CA ASN A 638 -25.25 -27.91 50.42
C ASN A 638 -24.11 -27.09 51.03
N ARG A 639 -23.06 -26.78 50.25
CA ARG A 639 -21.93 -25.97 50.71
C ARG A 639 -22.18 -24.45 50.59
N LEU A 640 -23.23 -24.03 49.91
CA LEU A 640 -23.58 -22.60 49.76
C LEU A 640 -24.19 -22.08 51.08
N SER A 641 -23.77 -20.86 51.50
CA SER A 641 -24.42 -20.15 52.61
C SER A 641 -25.88 -19.75 52.25
N PHE A 642 -26.69 -19.43 53.26
CA PHE A 642 -28.07 -19.01 53.04
C PHE A 642 -28.16 -17.85 52.05
N THR A 643 -27.32 -16.83 52.19
CA THR A 643 -27.32 -15.68 51.31
C THR A 643 -27.04 -16.04 49.85
N TRP A 644 -26.10 -16.95 49.61
CA TRP A 644 -25.82 -17.46 48.28
C TRP A 644 -26.98 -18.29 47.68
N LYS A 645 -27.63 -19.11 48.47
CA LYS A 645 -28.83 -19.87 48.04
C LYS A 645 -29.95 -18.92 47.60
N VAL A 646 -30.16 -17.84 48.36
CA VAL A 646 -31.16 -16.82 48.03
C VAL A 646 -30.78 -16.06 46.76
N THR A 647 -29.52 -15.65 46.63
CA THR A 647 -29.04 -14.96 45.42
C THR A 647 -29.28 -15.83 44.19
N VAL A 648 -28.88 -17.09 44.19
CA VAL A 648 -29.06 -18.02 43.07
C VAL A 648 -30.56 -18.22 42.73
N ARG A 649 -31.41 -18.40 43.73
CA ARG A 649 -32.84 -18.54 43.51
C ARG A 649 -33.47 -17.29 42.91
N ASN A 650 -33.08 -16.12 43.37
CA ASN A 650 -33.54 -14.83 42.84
C ASN A 650 -33.05 -14.60 41.42
N LEU A 651 -31.83 -15.00 41.17
CA LEU A 651 -31.22 -14.90 39.87
C LEU A 651 -32.05 -15.63 38.80
N PHE A 652 -32.41 -16.89 39.02
CA PHE A 652 -33.20 -17.72 38.09
C PHE A 652 -34.72 -17.45 38.08
N ARG A 653 -35.22 -16.62 38.99
CA ARG A 653 -36.61 -16.19 39.02
C ARG A 653 -37.01 -15.33 37.85
N TYR A 654 -36.07 -14.47 37.35
CA TYR A 654 -36.31 -13.51 36.28
C TYR A 654 -35.44 -13.82 35.04
N LYS A 655 -35.65 -14.96 34.39
CA LYS A 655 -34.85 -15.45 33.26
C LYS A 655 -34.64 -14.45 32.15
N LYS A 656 -35.64 -13.66 31.76
CA LYS A 656 -35.51 -12.64 30.69
C LYS A 656 -34.47 -11.59 31.06
N ARG A 657 -34.46 -11.14 32.32
CA ARG A 657 -33.52 -10.16 32.84
C ARG A 657 -32.07 -10.72 32.74
N ILE A 658 -31.90 -11.96 33.22
CA ILE A 658 -30.59 -12.61 33.17
C ILE A 658 -30.04 -12.62 31.75
N VAL A 659 -30.86 -13.11 30.81
CA VAL A 659 -30.46 -13.20 29.39
C VAL A 659 -30.10 -11.82 28.83
N MET A 660 -30.91 -10.79 29.09
CA MET A 660 -30.65 -9.44 28.58
C MET A 660 -29.41 -8.81 29.23
N THR A 661 -29.19 -9.04 30.53
CA THR A 661 -27.98 -8.57 31.21
C THR A 661 -26.74 -9.26 30.68
N ILE A 662 -26.76 -10.60 30.58
CA ILE A 662 -25.66 -11.38 30.06
C ILE A 662 -25.35 -10.97 28.61
N LEU A 663 -26.35 -10.84 27.73
CA LEU A 663 -26.17 -10.42 26.35
C LEU A 663 -25.60 -9.00 26.24
N GLY A 664 -26.07 -8.05 27.08
CA GLY A 664 -25.50 -6.70 27.11
C GLY A 664 -24.03 -6.66 27.50
N ILE A 665 -23.67 -7.38 28.57
CA ILE A 665 -22.27 -7.47 29.04
C ILE A 665 -21.41 -8.24 28.04
N SER A 666 -21.92 -9.36 27.52
CA SER A 666 -21.17 -10.17 26.56
C SER A 666 -20.90 -9.41 25.25
N GLY A 667 -21.85 -8.59 24.79
CA GLY A 667 -21.64 -7.76 23.61
C GLY A 667 -20.52 -6.74 23.81
N CYS A 668 -20.50 -6.03 24.94
CA CYS A 668 -19.40 -5.09 25.26
C CYS A 668 -18.04 -5.81 25.43
N THR A 669 -18.06 -6.95 26.09
CA THR A 669 -16.83 -7.76 26.26
C THR A 669 -16.33 -8.29 24.93
N ALA A 670 -17.24 -8.72 24.05
CA ALA A 670 -16.88 -9.20 22.72
C ALA A 670 -16.22 -8.10 21.88
N LEU A 671 -16.79 -6.90 21.87
CA LEU A 671 -16.21 -5.76 21.16
C LEU A 671 -14.82 -5.37 21.71
N LEU A 672 -14.66 -5.41 23.05
CA LEU A 672 -13.39 -5.09 23.70
C LEU A 672 -12.32 -6.12 23.36
N LEU A 673 -12.66 -7.44 23.43
CA LEU A 673 -11.75 -8.51 23.06
C LEU A 673 -11.38 -8.46 21.59
N THR A 674 -12.34 -8.15 20.71
CA THR A 674 -12.07 -8.01 19.27
C THR A 674 -11.07 -6.88 19.01
N GLY A 675 -11.19 -5.75 19.70
CA GLY A 675 -10.20 -4.67 19.61
C GLY A 675 -8.78 -5.15 19.98
N PHE A 676 -8.62 -5.86 21.09
CA PHE A 676 -7.33 -6.44 21.46
C PHE A 676 -6.88 -7.54 20.50
N GLY A 677 -7.81 -8.36 20.01
CA GLY A 677 -7.51 -9.45 19.08
C GLY A 677 -7.00 -8.96 17.73
N ILE A 678 -7.56 -7.89 17.19
CA ILE A 678 -7.06 -7.24 15.97
C ILE A 678 -5.63 -6.73 16.19
N ARG A 679 -5.38 -6.06 17.33
CA ARG A 679 -4.04 -5.61 17.69
C ARG A 679 -3.04 -6.76 17.74
N ASP A 680 -3.40 -7.85 18.40
CA ASP A 680 -2.54 -9.03 18.51
C ASP A 680 -2.23 -9.63 17.15
N SER A 681 -3.25 -9.76 16.29
CA SER A 681 -3.13 -10.30 14.93
C SER A 681 -2.19 -9.48 14.06
N VAL A 682 -2.31 -8.15 14.16
CA VAL A 682 -1.53 -7.21 13.37
C VAL A 682 -0.08 -7.14 13.87
N SER A 683 0.12 -7.06 15.20
CA SER A 683 1.48 -6.98 15.78
C SER A 683 2.28 -8.27 15.63
N SER A 684 1.61 -9.42 15.58
CA SER A 684 2.27 -10.72 15.39
C SER A 684 2.72 -10.96 13.94
N LEU A 685 2.19 -10.20 12.99
CA LEU A 685 2.48 -10.39 11.56
C LEU A 685 3.97 -10.20 11.25
N ILE A 686 4.55 -9.09 11.71
CA ILE A 686 5.97 -8.75 11.49
C ILE A 686 6.85 -9.83 12.11
N ASP A 687 6.58 -10.21 13.38
CA ASP A 687 7.40 -11.20 14.08
C ASP A 687 7.39 -12.57 13.38
N ILE A 688 6.25 -12.98 12.83
CA ILE A 688 6.15 -14.27 12.15
C ILE A 688 6.71 -14.19 10.74
N GLN A 689 6.36 -13.17 9.98
CA GLN A 689 6.78 -13.07 8.58
C GLN A 689 8.28 -12.87 8.43
N TYR A 690 8.87 -11.92 9.19
CA TYR A 690 10.26 -11.50 8.99
C TYR A 690 11.25 -12.06 10.01
N ASN A 691 10.80 -12.53 11.18
CA ASN A 691 11.71 -13.17 12.13
C ASN A 691 11.63 -14.70 12.12
N LYS A 692 10.54 -15.29 11.54
CA LYS A 692 10.37 -16.76 11.53
C LYS A 692 10.27 -17.37 10.14
N ILE A 693 9.73 -16.66 9.12
CA ILE A 693 9.58 -17.19 7.76
C ILE A 693 10.70 -16.65 6.87
N HIS A 694 10.73 -15.35 6.59
CA HIS A 694 11.77 -14.70 5.79
C HIS A 694 12.82 -14.09 6.73
N VAL A 695 13.82 -14.87 7.09
CA VAL A 695 14.85 -14.47 8.08
C VAL A 695 16.12 -13.87 7.47
N TYR A 696 16.10 -13.55 6.18
CA TYR A 696 17.16 -12.80 5.51
C TYR A 696 17.00 -11.29 5.81
N ASP A 697 18.10 -10.55 5.71
CA ASP A 697 18.07 -9.09 5.91
C ASP A 697 18.23 -8.30 4.59
N SER A 698 18.67 -8.94 3.50
CA SER A 698 18.78 -8.27 2.21
C SER A 698 18.54 -9.17 1.00
N MET A 699 18.02 -8.53 -0.06
CA MET A 699 17.89 -9.07 -1.41
C MET A 699 18.65 -8.13 -2.36
N LEU A 700 19.66 -8.67 -3.04
CA LEU A 700 20.48 -7.94 -4.00
C LEU A 700 19.99 -8.31 -5.40
N ILE A 701 19.44 -7.35 -6.14
CA ILE A 701 18.93 -7.57 -7.50
C ILE A 701 20.05 -7.29 -8.48
N LEU A 702 20.40 -8.28 -9.30
CA LEU A 702 21.46 -8.20 -10.28
C LEU A 702 21.04 -7.33 -11.48
N LYS A 703 21.99 -6.60 -12.06
CA LYS A 703 21.76 -5.83 -13.27
C LYS A 703 21.62 -6.72 -14.49
N ASP A 704 22.51 -7.72 -14.57
CA ASP A 704 22.53 -8.73 -15.63
C ASP A 704 22.22 -10.11 -15.03
N GLU A 705 21.34 -10.84 -15.69
CA GLU A 705 21.00 -12.21 -15.29
C GLU A 705 22.19 -13.15 -15.47
N GLN A 706 22.39 -14.01 -14.49
CA GLN A 706 23.51 -14.96 -14.48
C GLN A 706 22.99 -16.39 -14.74
N SER A 707 23.61 -17.10 -15.66
CA SER A 707 23.34 -18.53 -15.90
C SER A 707 23.90 -19.44 -14.81
N THR A 708 24.93 -18.98 -14.10
CA THR A 708 25.60 -19.66 -12.99
C THR A 708 26.08 -18.65 -11.94
N THR A 709 26.59 -19.14 -10.81
CA THR A 709 27.21 -18.28 -9.78
C THR A 709 28.41 -17.52 -10.37
N ASN A 710 28.47 -16.23 -10.15
CA ASN A 710 29.52 -15.34 -10.66
C ASN A 710 30.64 -15.16 -9.61
N GLU A 711 31.88 -15.58 -9.94
CA GLU A 711 33.00 -15.49 -8.99
C GLU A 711 33.39 -14.04 -8.65
N ASP A 712 33.22 -13.09 -9.55
CA ASP A 712 33.56 -11.68 -9.30
C ASP A 712 32.59 -11.05 -8.30
N ILE A 713 31.29 -11.36 -8.45
CA ILE A 713 30.26 -10.93 -7.49
C ILE A 713 30.51 -11.58 -6.13
N ASN A 714 30.83 -12.89 -6.10
CA ASN A 714 31.11 -13.57 -4.84
C ASN A 714 32.31 -12.95 -4.12
N ASN A 715 33.42 -12.70 -4.85
CA ASN A 715 34.61 -12.06 -4.31
C ASN A 715 34.34 -10.64 -3.80
N LEU A 716 33.52 -9.87 -4.51
CA LEU A 716 33.11 -8.53 -4.10
C LEU A 716 32.36 -8.57 -2.76
N LEU A 717 31.38 -9.46 -2.64
CA LEU A 717 30.56 -9.60 -1.44
C LEU A 717 31.36 -10.19 -0.25
N GLU A 718 32.23 -11.20 -0.49
CA GLU A 718 33.09 -11.75 0.56
C GLU A 718 34.07 -10.72 1.11
N ASN A 719 34.61 -9.82 0.29
CA ASN A 719 35.46 -8.72 0.74
C ASN A 719 34.72 -7.72 1.66
N LYS A 720 33.40 -7.67 1.59
CA LYS A 720 32.52 -6.91 2.49
C LYS A 720 32.07 -7.71 3.72
N GLY A 721 32.54 -8.95 3.87
CA GLY A 721 32.15 -9.84 4.96
C GLY A 721 30.80 -10.52 4.76
N ILE A 722 30.22 -10.44 3.56
CA ILE A 722 28.96 -11.06 3.19
C ILE A 722 29.23 -12.45 2.62
N SER A 723 28.68 -13.47 3.24
CA SER A 723 28.91 -14.86 2.88
C SER A 723 27.58 -15.66 2.83
N ASN A 724 27.65 -16.88 2.26
CA ASN A 724 26.48 -17.74 2.11
C ASN A 724 25.42 -17.11 1.18
N LEU A 725 25.81 -16.81 -0.03
CA LEU A 725 24.95 -16.20 -1.04
C LEU A 725 23.96 -17.24 -1.58
N LEU A 726 22.67 -16.94 -1.51
CA LEU A 726 21.64 -17.79 -2.11
C LEU A 726 21.15 -17.16 -3.41
N TYR A 727 21.67 -17.67 -4.52
CA TYR A 727 21.22 -17.27 -5.85
C TYR A 727 19.83 -17.82 -6.11
N THR A 728 18.95 -16.96 -6.59
CA THR A 728 17.56 -17.31 -6.90
C THR A 728 17.10 -16.63 -8.18
N HIS A 729 16.28 -17.32 -8.94
CA HIS A 729 15.45 -16.68 -9.96
C HIS A 729 14.18 -16.18 -9.29
N MET A 730 13.90 -14.89 -9.39
CA MET A 730 12.69 -14.28 -8.87
C MET A 730 11.96 -13.54 -9.99
N GLU A 731 10.78 -14.00 -10.30
CA GLU A 731 9.94 -13.39 -11.33
C GLU A 731 8.47 -13.37 -10.89
N ASN A 732 7.74 -12.39 -11.39
CA ASN A 732 6.35 -12.23 -11.03
C ASN A 732 5.42 -12.82 -12.09
N TYR A 733 4.43 -13.58 -11.64
CA TYR A 733 3.41 -14.27 -12.43
C TYR A 733 2.02 -13.90 -11.91
N THR A 734 0.99 -14.19 -12.70
CA THR A 734 -0.39 -14.00 -12.30
C THR A 734 -1.14 -15.32 -12.24
N PHE A 735 -2.05 -15.46 -11.29
CA PHE A 735 -3.06 -16.51 -11.31
C PHE A 735 -4.47 -15.89 -11.27
N SER A 736 -5.47 -16.61 -11.78
CA SER A 736 -6.86 -16.13 -11.79
C SER A 736 -7.66 -16.86 -10.73
N ALA A 737 -8.35 -16.12 -9.88
CA ALA A 737 -9.31 -16.65 -8.91
C ALA A 737 -10.57 -15.76 -8.93
N ASP A 738 -11.76 -16.36 -9.10
CA ASP A 738 -13.07 -15.65 -9.15
C ASP A 738 -13.09 -14.44 -10.12
N ASP A 739 -12.60 -14.65 -11.35
CA ASP A 739 -12.46 -13.63 -12.41
C ASP A 739 -11.47 -12.50 -12.09
N LYS A 740 -10.70 -12.62 -11.01
CA LYS A 740 -9.66 -11.68 -10.62
C LYS A 740 -8.29 -12.24 -10.94
N LYS A 741 -7.40 -11.35 -11.32
CA LYS A 741 -5.98 -11.67 -11.50
C LYS A 741 -5.21 -11.25 -10.26
N ILE A 742 -4.40 -12.15 -9.78
CA ILE A 742 -3.68 -12.04 -8.52
C ILE A 742 -2.19 -12.32 -8.80
N ASP A 743 -1.33 -11.45 -8.32
CA ASP A 743 0.12 -11.60 -8.47
C ASP A 743 0.72 -12.61 -7.51
N THR A 744 1.73 -13.28 -7.99
CA THR A 744 2.53 -14.21 -7.19
C THR A 744 3.98 -14.18 -7.64
N TYR A 745 4.91 -14.22 -6.68
CA TYR A 745 6.32 -14.35 -6.97
C TYR A 745 6.70 -15.84 -7.12
N VAL A 746 7.29 -16.19 -8.24
CA VAL A 746 7.95 -17.49 -8.40
C VAL A 746 9.41 -17.33 -7.99
N LEU A 747 9.84 -18.12 -7.02
CA LEU A 747 11.21 -18.21 -6.58
C LEU A 747 11.76 -19.61 -6.88
N ALA A 748 12.79 -19.66 -7.72
CA ALA A 748 13.47 -20.90 -8.04
C ALA A 748 14.92 -20.86 -7.54
N PHE A 749 15.32 -21.89 -6.82
CA PHE A 749 16.60 -21.96 -6.11
C PHE A 749 17.51 -23.01 -6.73
N GLU A 750 18.79 -22.66 -6.94
CA GLU A 750 19.84 -23.59 -7.34
C GLU A 750 20.24 -24.49 -6.17
N ASP A 751 20.60 -23.86 -5.05
CA ASP A 751 21.03 -24.56 -3.84
C ASP A 751 19.96 -24.51 -2.73
N THR A 752 19.22 -25.60 -2.61
CA THR A 752 18.20 -25.73 -1.55
C THR A 752 18.79 -25.97 -0.15
N SER A 753 20.10 -26.22 -0.03
CA SER A 753 20.75 -26.48 1.25
C SER A 753 20.86 -25.22 2.11
N LEU A 754 21.00 -24.05 1.48
CA LEU A 754 21.07 -22.74 2.14
C LEU A 754 19.67 -22.14 2.40
N LEU A 755 18.64 -22.67 1.75
CA LEU A 755 17.28 -22.09 1.80
C LEU A 755 16.78 -21.91 3.23
N ASP A 756 16.91 -22.91 4.07
CA ASP A 756 16.46 -22.86 5.48
C ASP A 756 17.12 -21.77 6.31
N LYS A 757 18.26 -21.27 5.89
CA LYS A 757 18.97 -20.21 6.59
C LYS A 757 18.27 -18.86 6.39
N TYR A 758 17.57 -18.72 5.26
CA TYR A 758 16.96 -17.46 4.82
C TYR A 758 15.42 -17.50 4.74
N ILE A 759 14.87 -18.62 4.25
CA ILE A 759 13.42 -18.79 4.10
C ILE A 759 13.03 -20.14 4.70
N LYS A 760 12.18 -20.12 5.74
CA LYS A 760 11.68 -21.33 6.41
C LYS A 760 10.34 -21.72 5.82
N ILE A 761 10.35 -22.72 4.96
CA ILE A 761 9.15 -23.22 4.30
C ILE A 761 8.57 -24.35 5.16
N ASN A 762 7.56 -24.02 5.98
CA ASN A 762 6.87 -24.97 6.83
C ASN A 762 5.41 -25.15 6.37
N ASP A 763 4.86 -26.33 6.61
CA ASP A 763 3.42 -26.57 6.43
C ASP A 763 2.59 -25.86 7.51
N LEU A 764 1.26 -25.95 7.40
CA LEU A 764 0.32 -25.33 8.34
C LEU A 764 0.35 -25.96 9.75
N GLU A 765 1.04 -27.08 9.94
CA GLU A 765 1.25 -27.77 11.22
C GLU A 765 2.64 -27.48 11.80
N GLY A 766 3.47 -26.71 11.10
CA GLY A 766 4.84 -26.33 11.49
C GLY A 766 5.91 -27.34 11.09
N ASN A 767 5.58 -28.35 10.27
CA ASN A 767 6.57 -29.31 9.77
C ASN A 767 7.30 -28.70 8.56
N LYS A 768 8.60 -28.93 8.50
CA LYS A 768 9.42 -28.45 7.38
C LYS A 768 9.02 -29.12 6.07
N LEU A 769 8.81 -28.33 5.02
CA LEU A 769 8.66 -28.76 3.65
C LEU A 769 10.00 -28.66 2.90
N THR A 770 10.24 -29.58 1.98
CA THR A 770 11.45 -29.60 1.12
C THR A 770 11.03 -29.47 -0.34
N LEU A 771 11.76 -28.66 -1.08
CA LEU A 771 11.56 -28.51 -2.53
C LEU A 771 12.01 -29.78 -3.26
N SER A 772 11.22 -30.26 -4.19
CA SER A 772 11.50 -31.43 -5.01
C SER A 772 11.40 -31.15 -6.51
N ASP A 773 11.89 -32.10 -7.34
CA ASP A 773 11.81 -32.03 -8.81
C ASP A 773 10.42 -32.34 -9.37
N ASN A 774 9.39 -32.54 -8.54
CA ASN A 774 8.10 -33.09 -8.95
C ASN A 774 6.94 -32.08 -8.81
N GLY A 775 7.17 -30.93 -8.16
CA GLY A 775 6.14 -29.93 -7.94
C GLY A 775 6.64 -28.67 -7.27
N ALA A 776 5.72 -27.73 -7.08
CA ALA A 776 5.95 -26.46 -6.41
C ALA A 776 5.24 -26.42 -5.04
N ILE A 777 5.78 -25.64 -4.11
CA ILE A 777 5.15 -25.31 -2.83
C ILE A 777 4.54 -23.92 -2.99
N ILE A 778 3.24 -23.81 -2.69
CA ILE A 778 2.49 -22.56 -2.79
C ILE A 778 2.11 -22.03 -1.40
N THR A 779 1.89 -20.73 -1.30
CA THR A 779 1.46 -20.10 -0.05
C THR A 779 0.00 -20.45 0.27
N LYS A 780 -0.33 -20.45 1.57
CA LYS A 780 -1.68 -20.76 2.10
C LYS A 780 -2.74 -19.87 1.46
N LYS A 781 -2.49 -18.56 1.33
CA LYS A 781 -3.46 -17.62 0.76
C LYS A 781 -3.79 -17.96 -0.69
N MET A 782 -2.77 -18.26 -1.49
CA MET A 782 -2.96 -18.72 -2.88
C MET A 782 -3.78 -20.01 -2.95
N ALA A 783 -3.50 -20.98 -2.07
CA ALA A 783 -4.25 -22.24 -2.02
C ALA A 783 -5.72 -22.02 -1.63
N GLU A 784 -6.02 -21.09 -0.72
CA GLU A 784 -7.39 -20.70 -0.33
C GLU A 784 -8.12 -20.01 -1.48
N LEU A 785 -7.49 -19.07 -2.17
CA LEU A 785 -8.08 -18.35 -3.30
C LEU A 785 -8.38 -19.26 -4.49
N LEU A 786 -7.48 -20.19 -4.80
CA LEU A 786 -7.64 -21.17 -5.87
C LEU A 786 -8.50 -22.39 -5.46
N ASN A 787 -8.81 -22.53 -4.17
CA ASN A 787 -9.49 -23.69 -3.60
C ASN A 787 -8.79 -25.03 -3.96
N VAL A 788 -7.44 -25.05 -3.88
CA VAL A 788 -6.61 -26.21 -4.23
C VAL A 788 -6.01 -26.84 -2.99
N LYS A 789 -5.67 -28.13 -3.12
CA LYS A 789 -5.02 -28.94 -2.10
C LYS A 789 -3.74 -29.55 -2.67
N VAL A 790 -2.88 -30.03 -1.79
CA VAL A 790 -1.70 -30.81 -2.17
C VAL A 790 -2.08 -31.94 -3.11
N GLY A 791 -1.37 -32.05 -4.23
CA GLY A 791 -1.64 -33.00 -5.33
C GLY A 791 -2.46 -32.43 -6.48
N ASN A 792 -3.10 -31.29 -6.33
CA ASN A 792 -3.79 -30.59 -7.43
C ASN A 792 -2.79 -29.88 -8.35
N THR A 793 -3.28 -29.39 -9.47
CA THR A 793 -2.54 -28.51 -10.37
C THR A 793 -3.12 -27.10 -10.33
N ILE A 794 -2.26 -26.11 -10.50
CA ILE A 794 -2.61 -24.70 -10.62
C ILE A 794 -2.17 -24.19 -11.99
N GLN A 795 -2.83 -23.13 -12.43
CA GLN A 795 -2.50 -22.42 -13.65
C GLN A 795 -2.01 -21.01 -13.30
N ILE A 796 -0.85 -20.67 -13.81
CA ILE A 796 -0.29 -19.32 -13.71
C ILE A 796 0.02 -18.78 -15.10
N ARG A 797 0.11 -17.49 -15.22
CA ARG A 797 0.37 -16.80 -16.48
C ARG A 797 1.52 -15.84 -16.31
N ASN A 798 2.39 -15.78 -17.32
CA ASN A 798 3.38 -14.74 -17.39
C ASN A 798 2.77 -13.41 -17.90
N SER A 799 3.57 -12.36 -17.99
CA SER A 799 3.14 -11.04 -18.50
C SER A 799 2.72 -11.06 -19.97
N ASN A 800 3.17 -12.06 -20.76
CA ASN A 800 2.73 -12.28 -22.13
C ASN A 800 1.43 -13.10 -22.23
N ASN A 801 0.79 -13.40 -21.08
CA ASN A 801 -0.44 -14.20 -20.96
C ASN A 801 -0.28 -15.69 -21.35
N GLU A 802 0.95 -16.20 -21.41
CA GLU A 802 1.21 -17.61 -21.64
C GLU A 802 0.89 -18.42 -20.40
N LEU A 803 0.24 -19.56 -20.58
CA LEU A 803 -0.29 -20.39 -19.50
C LEU A 803 0.70 -21.49 -19.10
N PHE A 804 1.02 -21.55 -17.83
CA PHE A 804 1.83 -22.62 -17.23
C PHE A 804 1.01 -23.41 -16.22
N ILE A 805 1.22 -24.72 -16.18
CA ILE A 805 0.54 -25.62 -15.27
C ILE A 805 1.56 -26.17 -14.28
N LEU A 806 1.34 -25.87 -13.01
CA LEU A 806 2.19 -26.32 -11.91
C LEU A 806 1.48 -27.35 -11.06
N LYS A 807 2.19 -28.39 -10.64
CA LYS A 807 1.70 -29.35 -9.65
C LYS A 807 2.00 -28.85 -8.25
N VAL A 808 1.01 -28.78 -7.40
CA VAL A 808 1.13 -28.39 -5.99
C VAL A 808 1.60 -29.60 -5.18
N GLU A 809 2.82 -29.55 -4.66
CA GLU A 809 3.39 -30.56 -3.80
C GLU A 809 3.25 -30.25 -2.32
N GLY A 810 3.20 -28.97 -1.96
CA GLY A 810 3.04 -28.51 -0.60
C GLY A 810 2.29 -27.19 -0.51
N ILE A 811 1.74 -26.89 0.65
CA ILE A 811 1.15 -25.59 0.99
C ILE A 811 1.89 -25.10 2.22
N CYS A 812 2.55 -23.94 2.10
CA CYS A 812 3.33 -23.38 3.19
C CYS A 812 2.60 -22.23 3.91
N GLU A 813 3.00 -22.04 5.15
CA GLU A 813 2.61 -20.88 5.96
C GLU A 813 3.33 -19.62 5.44
N ASN A 814 2.56 -18.59 5.08
CA ASN A 814 3.04 -17.27 4.70
C ASN A 814 1.91 -16.26 4.88
N TYR A 815 2.23 -15.04 5.29
CA TYR A 815 1.25 -14.04 5.70
C TYR A 815 1.25 -12.77 4.84
N VAL A 816 2.35 -12.51 4.13
CA VAL A 816 2.53 -11.32 3.28
C VAL A 816 2.89 -11.78 1.88
N ASN A 817 2.16 -11.32 0.90
CA ASN A 817 2.29 -11.68 -0.51
C ASN A 817 2.07 -13.17 -0.81
N SER A 818 1.88 -13.49 -2.07
CA SER A 818 1.79 -14.86 -2.57
C SER A 818 3.12 -15.28 -3.19
N TYR A 819 3.58 -16.48 -2.83
CA TYR A 819 4.83 -17.05 -3.35
C TYR A 819 4.62 -18.47 -3.85
N ILE A 820 5.37 -18.84 -4.87
CA ILE A 820 5.53 -20.19 -5.38
C ILE A 820 7.01 -20.52 -5.27
N TYR A 821 7.33 -21.49 -4.45
CA TYR A 821 8.70 -21.94 -4.22
C TYR A 821 8.96 -23.23 -4.98
N MET A 822 10.07 -23.30 -5.69
CA MET A 822 10.48 -24.49 -6.41
C MET A 822 12.01 -24.61 -6.52
N ASN A 823 12.51 -25.78 -6.85
CA ASN A 823 13.91 -25.92 -7.18
C ASN A 823 14.16 -25.62 -8.67
N ALA A 824 15.41 -25.34 -9.03
CA ALA A 824 15.82 -25.04 -10.40
C ALA A 824 15.44 -26.15 -11.40
N ASN A 825 15.52 -27.42 -10.98
CA ASN A 825 15.20 -28.55 -11.85
C ASN A 825 13.72 -28.61 -12.23
N TYR A 826 12.82 -28.29 -11.30
CA TYR A 826 11.38 -28.22 -11.58
C TYR A 826 11.04 -26.98 -12.41
N TYR A 827 11.70 -25.85 -12.12
CA TYR A 827 11.57 -24.62 -12.92
C TYR A 827 11.91 -24.90 -14.40
N THR A 828 13.10 -25.47 -14.66
CA THR A 828 13.55 -25.79 -16.03
C THR A 828 12.61 -26.74 -16.77
N LYS A 829 11.98 -27.68 -16.08
CA LYS A 829 10.98 -28.59 -16.70
C LYS A 829 9.72 -27.89 -17.16
N VAL A 830 9.33 -26.82 -16.49
CA VAL A 830 8.05 -26.12 -16.75
C VAL A 830 8.25 -24.88 -17.61
N PHE A 831 9.29 -24.13 -17.36
CA PHE A 831 9.49 -22.78 -17.90
C PHE A 831 10.62 -22.69 -18.94
N GLY A 832 11.54 -23.64 -18.96
CA GLY A 832 12.72 -23.63 -19.81
C GLY A 832 14.00 -23.27 -19.04
N ASP A 833 15.02 -22.77 -19.74
CA ASP A 833 16.31 -22.47 -19.14
C ASP A 833 16.17 -21.42 -18.02
N ILE A 834 16.87 -21.65 -16.92
CA ILE A 834 16.84 -20.76 -15.74
C ILE A 834 18.06 -19.83 -15.74
N THR A 835 17.81 -18.57 -15.39
CA THR A 835 18.84 -17.58 -15.05
C THR A 835 18.57 -17.05 -13.65
N TYR A 836 19.62 -16.61 -12.95
CA TYR A 836 19.51 -16.05 -11.61
C TYR A 836 19.67 -14.53 -11.68
N ASN A 837 18.67 -13.81 -11.14
CA ASN A 837 18.60 -12.36 -11.15
C ASN A 837 18.62 -11.74 -9.74
N THR A 838 18.64 -12.58 -8.70
CA THR A 838 18.55 -12.11 -7.31
C THR A 838 19.45 -12.93 -6.40
N ILE A 839 20.10 -12.29 -5.45
CA ILE A 839 20.89 -12.93 -4.39
C ILE A 839 20.23 -12.61 -3.04
N ILE A 840 19.87 -13.62 -2.28
CA ILE A 840 19.37 -13.50 -0.92
C ILE A 840 20.52 -13.74 0.07
N THR A 841 20.73 -12.82 1.00
CA THR A 841 21.83 -12.91 1.96
C THR A 841 21.56 -12.12 3.24
N ASN A 842 22.47 -12.22 4.22
CA ASN A 842 22.51 -11.38 5.40
C ASN A 842 23.77 -10.52 5.35
N VAL A 843 23.62 -9.22 5.45
CA VAL A 843 24.73 -8.25 5.36
C VAL A 843 25.38 -7.95 6.73
N GLY A 844 24.81 -8.47 7.82
CA GLY A 844 25.37 -8.38 9.17
C GLY A 844 25.44 -6.95 9.73
N ASP A 845 26.58 -6.62 10.39
CA ASP A 845 26.78 -5.32 11.04
C ASP A 845 27.26 -4.21 10.08
N ASN A 846 27.13 -4.39 8.76
CA ASN A 846 27.51 -3.37 7.81
C ASN A 846 26.59 -2.14 7.92
N ASP A 847 27.16 -0.98 7.63
CA ASP A 847 26.37 0.24 7.43
C ASP A 847 25.59 0.09 6.11
N TYR A 848 24.27 0.00 6.20
CA TYR A 848 23.41 -0.30 5.06
C TYR A 848 23.52 0.76 3.96
N ASP A 849 23.59 2.05 4.34
CA ASP A 849 23.60 3.14 3.37
C ASP A 849 24.92 3.15 2.60
N LYS A 850 26.05 3.03 3.31
CA LYS A 850 27.36 2.94 2.69
C LYS A 850 27.56 1.66 1.86
N LEU A 851 27.01 0.54 2.34
CA LEU A 851 27.06 -0.72 1.60
C LEU A 851 26.28 -0.63 0.28
N SER A 852 25.08 0.00 0.32
CA SER A 852 24.26 0.21 -0.88
C SER A 852 24.99 1.04 -1.93
N GLU A 853 25.60 2.15 -1.51
CA GLU A 853 26.40 3.02 -2.37
C GLU A 853 27.54 2.23 -3.03
N GLU A 854 28.36 1.51 -2.25
CA GLU A 854 29.49 0.73 -2.74
C GLU A 854 29.07 -0.42 -3.66
N LEU A 855 27.91 -1.05 -3.44
CA LEU A 855 27.44 -2.16 -4.28
C LEU A 855 26.80 -1.65 -5.59
N ILE A 856 26.07 -0.56 -5.58
CA ILE A 856 25.48 0.05 -6.78
C ILE A 856 26.59 0.59 -7.68
N ASP A 857 27.60 1.26 -7.11
CA ASP A 857 28.77 1.76 -7.85
C ASP A 857 29.58 0.64 -8.51
N SER A 858 29.48 -0.61 -8.02
CA SER A 858 30.15 -1.75 -8.63
C SER A 858 29.58 -2.15 -10.01
N ASN A 859 28.41 -1.59 -10.37
CA ASN A 859 27.68 -1.86 -11.62
C ASN A 859 27.18 -3.31 -11.82
N TYR A 860 27.29 -4.17 -10.79
CA TYR A 860 26.72 -5.53 -10.81
C TYR A 860 25.27 -5.59 -10.33
N PHE A 861 24.85 -4.61 -9.52
CA PHE A 861 23.54 -4.59 -8.90
C PHE A 861 22.70 -3.43 -9.44
N SER A 862 21.44 -3.71 -9.72
CA SER A 862 20.46 -2.70 -10.13
C SER A 862 19.71 -2.10 -8.93
N SER A 863 19.53 -2.88 -7.86
CA SER A 863 18.84 -2.44 -6.66
C SER A 863 19.16 -3.34 -5.46
N ILE A 864 19.08 -2.77 -4.27
CA ILE A 864 19.25 -3.49 -3.00
C ILE A 864 18.00 -3.25 -2.15
N GLN A 865 17.37 -4.34 -1.72
CA GLN A 865 16.20 -4.29 -0.88
C GLN A 865 16.52 -4.84 0.50
N TYR A 866 16.38 -4.03 1.54
CA TYR A 866 16.56 -4.48 2.91
C TYR A 866 15.24 -4.86 3.56
N THR A 867 15.24 -5.97 4.27
CA THR A 867 14.06 -6.45 5.02
C THR A 867 13.60 -5.42 6.06
N LYS A 868 14.53 -4.65 6.66
CA LYS A 868 14.18 -3.57 7.59
C LYS A 868 13.29 -2.49 6.98
N ASP A 869 13.45 -2.20 5.68
CA ASP A 869 12.66 -1.18 5.00
C ASP A 869 11.22 -1.70 4.78
N ASN A 870 11.08 -2.97 4.39
CA ASN A 870 9.78 -3.63 4.30
C ASN A 870 9.09 -3.72 5.67
N ILE A 871 9.86 -4.00 6.74
CA ILE A 871 9.37 -3.98 8.12
C ILE A 871 8.89 -2.57 8.49
N SER A 872 9.69 -1.53 8.20
CA SER A 872 9.31 -0.14 8.50
C SER A 872 8.02 0.28 7.79
N ILE A 873 7.84 -0.08 6.52
CA ILE A 873 6.60 0.18 5.78
C ILE A 873 5.41 -0.52 6.45
N LEU A 874 5.58 -1.78 6.87
CA LEU A 874 4.53 -2.51 7.58
C LEU A 874 4.28 -1.95 8.99
N GLU A 875 5.31 -1.56 9.73
CA GLU A 875 5.18 -0.89 11.04
C GLU A 875 4.35 0.38 10.92
N ASP A 876 4.58 1.19 9.91
CA ASP A 876 3.82 2.40 9.63
C ASP A 876 2.34 2.09 9.34
N ILE A 877 2.06 1.06 8.57
CA ILE A 877 0.68 0.57 8.30
C ILE A 877 0.04 0.06 9.61
N ILE A 878 0.79 -0.69 10.41
CA ILE A 878 0.35 -1.26 11.68
C ILE A 878 0.07 -0.15 12.71
N ASP A 879 0.90 0.87 12.79
CA ASP A 879 0.69 2.01 13.69
C ASP A 879 -0.55 2.81 13.30
N GLY A 880 -0.83 2.98 12.01
CA GLY A 880 -2.10 3.49 11.53
C GLY A 880 -3.28 2.66 11.99
N MET A 881 -3.20 1.33 11.90
CA MET A 881 -4.25 0.42 12.37
C MET A 881 -4.40 0.40 13.89
N ASN A 882 -3.30 0.45 14.66
CA ASN A 882 -3.31 0.47 16.12
C ASN A 882 -4.15 1.62 16.68
N ASN A 883 -4.13 2.78 16.07
CA ASN A 883 -4.88 3.93 16.53
C ASN A 883 -6.40 3.77 16.30
N ILE A 884 -6.78 3.10 15.20
CA ILE A 884 -8.18 2.71 14.99
C ILE A 884 -8.62 1.71 16.05
N VAL A 885 -7.76 0.74 16.39
CA VAL A 885 -8.00 -0.23 17.46
C VAL A 885 -8.15 0.46 18.82
N TYR A 886 -7.32 1.46 19.14
CA TYR A 886 -7.49 2.26 20.37
C TYR A 886 -8.83 2.98 20.41
N LEU A 887 -9.29 3.54 19.29
CA LEU A 887 -10.61 4.17 19.20
C LEU A 887 -11.73 3.15 19.48
N ILE A 888 -11.63 1.93 18.95
CA ILE A 888 -12.58 0.84 19.19
C ILE A 888 -12.57 0.43 20.66
N ILE A 889 -11.40 0.24 21.27
CA ILE A 889 -11.24 -0.14 22.68
C ILE A 889 -11.86 0.93 23.60
N VAL A 890 -11.55 2.20 23.37
CA VAL A 890 -12.09 3.32 24.16
C VAL A 890 -13.61 3.41 24.02
N SER A 891 -14.14 3.33 22.81
CA SER A 891 -15.57 3.38 22.54
C SER A 891 -16.31 2.19 23.15
N SER A 892 -15.75 0.98 23.05
CA SER A 892 -16.30 -0.23 23.68
C SER A 892 -16.26 -0.14 25.19
N SER A 893 -15.21 0.45 25.77
CA SER A 893 -15.08 0.70 27.21
C SER A 893 -16.14 1.66 27.72
N LEU A 894 -16.37 2.78 27.02
CA LEU A 894 -17.42 3.73 27.35
C LEU A 894 -18.81 3.08 27.26
N LEU A 895 -19.03 2.30 26.20
CA LEU A 895 -20.29 1.56 26.03
C LEU A 895 -20.49 0.57 27.19
N ALA A 896 -19.46 -0.16 27.60
CA ALA A 896 -19.50 -1.11 28.71
C ALA A 896 -19.88 -0.42 30.04
N ILE A 897 -19.28 0.71 30.36
CA ILE A 897 -19.59 1.50 31.56
C ILE A 897 -21.06 1.96 31.55
N ILE A 898 -21.56 2.48 30.42
CA ILE A 898 -22.94 2.95 30.28
C ILE A 898 -23.93 1.78 30.43
N VAL A 899 -23.63 0.65 29.79
CA VAL A 899 -24.42 -0.59 29.83
C VAL A 899 -24.49 -1.12 31.26
N LEU A 900 -23.33 -1.29 31.92
CA LEU A 900 -23.22 -1.77 33.30
C LEU A 900 -23.96 -0.83 34.27
N TYR A 901 -23.80 0.49 34.12
CA TYR A 901 -24.49 1.49 34.92
C TYR A 901 -26.02 1.38 34.77
N ASN A 902 -26.51 1.28 33.54
CA ASN A 902 -27.94 1.12 33.26
C ASN A 902 -28.52 -0.16 33.87
N LEU A 903 -27.81 -1.30 33.66
CA LEU A 903 -28.21 -2.62 34.19
C LEU A 903 -28.22 -2.63 35.73
N THR A 904 -27.19 -2.07 36.35
CA THR A 904 -27.06 -2.01 37.81
C THR A 904 -28.12 -1.08 38.41
N THR A 905 -28.39 0.07 37.83
CA THR A 905 -29.44 1.01 38.25
C THR A 905 -30.83 0.37 38.14
N ILE A 906 -31.10 -0.35 37.04
CA ILE A 906 -32.34 -1.10 36.88
C ILE A 906 -32.46 -2.16 37.98
N ASN A 907 -31.42 -2.91 38.27
CA ASN A 907 -31.41 -3.95 39.30
C ASN A 907 -31.69 -3.36 40.70
N ILE A 908 -31.14 -2.22 41.06
CA ILE A 908 -31.39 -1.52 42.33
C ILE A 908 -32.83 -1.08 42.41
N ASN A 909 -33.35 -0.43 41.36
CA ASN A 909 -34.72 0.09 41.35
C ASN A 909 -35.76 -1.03 41.48
N GLU A 910 -35.55 -2.19 40.88
CA GLU A 910 -36.45 -3.36 41.03
C GLU A 910 -36.53 -3.90 42.43
N ARG A 911 -35.46 -3.77 43.17
CA ARG A 911 -35.31 -4.32 44.53
C ARG A 911 -35.49 -3.28 45.61
N THR A 912 -35.96 -2.09 45.26
CA THR A 912 -36.07 -0.97 46.20
C THR A 912 -36.86 -1.40 47.45
N ARG A 913 -37.96 -2.22 47.31
CA ARG A 913 -38.69 -2.77 48.43
C ARG A 913 -37.88 -3.81 49.24
N GLU A 914 -37.24 -4.74 48.57
CA GLU A 914 -36.38 -5.75 49.24
C GLU A 914 -35.26 -5.03 50.00
N ILE A 915 -34.67 -4.03 49.40
CA ILE A 915 -33.60 -3.18 49.98
C ILE A 915 -34.12 -2.43 51.17
N ALA A 916 -35.31 -1.77 51.06
CA ALA A 916 -35.93 -1.05 52.14
C ALA A 916 -36.28 -1.99 53.31
N THR A 917 -36.81 -3.20 53.05
CA THR A 917 -37.09 -4.21 54.05
C THR A 917 -35.84 -4.63 54.81
N LEU A 918 -34.73 -4.90 54.10
CA LEU A 918 -33.44 -5.26 54.71
C LEU A 918 -32.92 -4.11 55.59
N LYS A 919 -33.03 -2.84 55.13
CA LYS A 919 -32.64 -1.66 55.92
C LYS A 919 -33.49 -1.53 57.20
N VAL A 920 -34.80 -1.76 57.11
CA VAL A 920 -35.71 -1.73 58.28
C VAL A 920 -35.40 -2.89 59.27
N LEU A 921 -34.93 -4.03 58.75
CA LEU A 921 -34.49 -5.16 59.59
C LEU A 921 -33.11 -4.93 60.23
N GLY A 922 -32.49 -3.76 60.03
CA GLY A 922 -31.26 -3.36 60.68
C GLY A 922 -29.95 -3.68 59.91
N PHE A 923 -30.03 -4.12 58.66
CA PHE A 923 -28.85 -4.31 57.84
C PHE A 923 -28.20 -2.95 57.48
N HIS A 924 -26.90 -2.88 57.64
CA HIS A 924 -26.13 -1.68 57.27
C HIS A 924 -26.04 -1.50 55.73
N ASP A 925 -25.88 -0.25 55.27
CA ASP A 925 -25.77 0.08 53.84
C ASP A 925 -24.73 -0.75 53.11
N LYS A 926 -23.58 -1.12 53.72
CA LYS A 926 -22.55 -1.99 53.15
C LYS A 926 -23.03 -3.43 52.96
N GLU A 927 -23.80 -3.96 53.89
CA GLU A 927 -24.31 -5.32 53.79
C GLU A 927 -25.38 -5.44 52.71
N VAL A 928 -26.26 -4.46 52.66
CA VAL A 928 -27.30 -4.37 51.62
C VAL A 928 -26.67 -4.18 50.22
N SER A 929 -25.66 -3.33 50.08
CA SER A 929 -24.96 -3.16 48.80
C SER A 929 -24.26 -4.44 48.40
N THR A 930 -23.56 -5.13 49.29
CA THR A 930 -22.93 -6.41 49.03
C THR A 930 -23.93 -7.46 48.55
N TYR A 931 -25.13 -7.49 49.12
CA TYR A 931 -26.21 -8.40 48.71
C TYR A 931 -26.66 -8.15 47.25
N VAL A 932 -26.85 -6.91 46.89
CA VAL A 932 -27.29 -6.50 45.52
C VAL A 932 -26.15 -6.77 44.52
N TYR A 933 -24.91 -6.37 44.85
CA TYR A 933 -23.78 -6.45 43.94
C TYR A 933 -23.26 -7.87 43.67
N ARG A 934 -23.45 -8.79 44.62
CA ARG A 934 -23.15 -10.22 44.35
C ARG A 934 -23.87 -10.77 43.12
N GLU A 935 -25.14 -10.37 42.92
CA GLU A 935 -25.88 -10.82 41.74
C GLU A 935 -25.29 -10.19 40.46
N THR A 936 -25.02 -8.89 40.51
CA THR A 936 -24.42 -8.16 39.40
C THR A 936 -23.06 -8.77 39.03
N LEU A 937 -22.25 -9.08 40.04
CA LEU A 937 -20.93 -9.69 39.82
C LEU A 937 -21.02 -11.08 39.16
N ILE A 938 -21.96 -11.95 39.61
CA ILE A 938 -22.18 -13.26 38.99
C ILE A 938 -22.58 -13.11 37.52
N LEU A 939 -23.53 -12.22 37.24
CA LEU A 939 -23.98 -11.97 35.87
C LEU A 939 -22.87 -11.37 34.99
N THR A 940 -22.07 -10.50 35.60
CA THR A 940 -20.91 -9.93 34.91
C THR A 940 -19.89 -11.03 34.55
N ILE A 941 -19.52 -11.90 35.48
CA ILE A 941 -18.58 -12.98 35.21
C ILE A 941 -19.10 -13.91 34.11
N ILE A 942 -20.38 -14.32 34.19
CA ILE A 942 -21.00 -15.16 33.15
C ILE A 942 -21.04 -14.40 31.80
N GLY A 943 -21.38 -13.10 31.84
CA GLY A 943 -21.39 -12.25 30.66
C GLY A 943 -20.01 -12.08 30.04
N ILE A 944 -18.96 -11.92 30.87
CA ILE A 944 -17.58 -11.85 30.39
C ILE A 944 -17.18 -13.17 29.72
N ILE A 945 -17.41 -14.32 30.36
CA ILE A 945 -17.05 -15.63 29.78
C ILE A 945 -17.74 -15.84 28.44
N LEU A 946 -19.04 -15.56 28.35
CA LEU A 946 -19.78 -15.64 27.08
C LEU A 946 -19.27 -14.61 26.08
N GLY A 947 -18.96 -13.41 26.57
CA GLY A 947 -18.42 -12.31 25.74
C GLY A 947 -17.03 -12.61 25.18
N LEU A 948 -16.17 -13.26 25.96
CA LEU A 948 -14.86 -13.74 25.46
C LEU A 948 -15.04 -14.75 24.33
N PHE A 949 -15.98 -15.70 24.46
CA PHE A 949 -16.30 -16.64 23.39
C PHE A 949 -16.87 -15.96 22.14
N LEU A 950 -17.82 -15.04 22.32
CA LEU A 950 -18.38 -14.25 21.22
C LEU A 950 -17.34 -13.32 20.60
N GLY A 951 -16.43 -12.79 21.41
CA GLY A 951 -15.33 -11.93 20.94
C GLY A 951 -14.35 -12.66 20.03
N VAL A 952 -14.02 -13.92 20.33
CA VAL A 952 -13.21 -14.75 19.43
C VAL A 952 -13.92 -14.92 18.08
N THR A 953 -15.22 -15.24 18.11
CA THR A 953 -16.01 -15.40 16.88
C THR A 953 -16.09 -14.09 16.08
N LEU A 954 -16.30 -12.97 16.78
CA LEU A 954 -16.35 -11.65 16.16
C LEU A 954 -14.98 -11.25 15.59
N ASN A 955 -13.89 -11.52 16.32
CA ASN A 955 -12.53 -11.26 15.86
C ASN A 955 -12.22 -12.04 14.59
N LEU A 956 -12.54 -13.34 14.57
CA LEU A 956 -12.38 -14.17 13.36
C LEU A 956 -13.18 -13.59 12.18
N PHE A 957 -14.42 -13.18 12.41
CA PHE A 957 -15.26 -12.59 11.39
C PHE A 957 -14.70 -11.28 10.85
N VAL A 958 -14.22 -10.39 11.74
CA VAL A 958 -13.59 -9.12 11.37
C VAL A 958 -12.30 -9.36 10.59
N LEU A 959 -11.44 -10.25 11.05
CA LEU A 959 -10.18 -10.57 10.36
C LEU A 959 -10.44 -11.17 8.98
N MET A 960 -11.43 -12.07 8.84
CA MET A 960 -11.80 -12.63 7.52
C MET A 960 -12.27 -11.57 6.51
N ILE A 961 -12.90 -10.49 6.97
CA ILE A 961 -13.30 -9.36 6.12
C ILE A 961 -12.11 -8.41 5.87
N ALA A 962 -11.19 -8.32 6.84
CA ALA A 962 -10.03 -7.47 6.77
C ALA A 962 -8.86 -8.10 5.98
N GLU A 963 -8.85 -9.44 5.78
CA GLU A 963 -7.87 -10.13 4.93
C GLU A 963 -7.96 -9.64 3.49
N THR A 964 -6.79 -9.27 2.94
CA THR A 964 -6.64 -8.86 1.55
C THR A 964 -6.11 -10.04 0.72
N GLU A 965 -5.90 -9.89 -0.58
CA GLU A 965 -5.32 -10.96 -1.40
C GLU A 965 -3.85 -11.17 -1.13
N GLU A 966 -3.16 -10.13 -0.66
CA GLU A 966 -1.74 -10.17 -0.31
C GLU A 966 -1.48 -10.35 1.19
N LEU A 967 -2.47 -10.08 2.05
CA LEU A 967 -2.28 -10.07 3.50
C LEU A 967 -3.21 -11.07 4.18
N LEU A 968 -2.63 -12.07 4.82
CA LEU A 968 -3.31 -13.01 5.69
C LEU A 968 -3.07 -12.59 7.14
N PHE A 969 -4.13 -12.47 7.94
CA PHE A 969 -3.97 -12.16 9.35
C PHE A 969 -3.84 -13.41 10.21
N ILE A 970 -3.00 -13.31 11.25
CA ILE A 970 -2.87 -14.34 12.26
C ILE A 970 -4.14 -14.34 13.10
N LYS A 971 -4.84 -15.47 13.17
CA LYS A 971 -6.15 -15.58 13.82
C LYS A 971 -6.06 -15.86 15.34
N ASP A 972 -4.87 -15.78 15.90
CA ASP A 972 -4.63 -16.05 17.32
C ASP A 972 -4.76 -14.77 18.16
N ILE A 973 -5.45 -14.91 19.30
CA ILE A 973 -5.54 -13.86 20.31
C ILE A 973 -4.61 -14.23 21.47
N HIS A 974 -3.73 -13.33 21.86
CA HIS A 974 -2.78 -13.58 22.95
C HIS A 974 -3.50 -13.78 24.29
N LEU A 975 -3.01 -14.67 25.12
CA LEU A 975 -3.57 -14.92 26.46
C LEU A 975 -3.66 -13.64 27.31
N LEU A 976 -2.71 -12.73 27.12
CA LEU A 976 -2.69 -11.43 27.79
C LEU A 976 -3.96 -10.59 27.45
N SER A 977 -4.44 -10.62 26.21
CA SER A 977 -5.61 -9.88 25.76
C SER A 977 -6.91 -10.41 26.40
N TYR A 978 -7.03 -11.71 26.60
CA TYR A 978 -8.12 -12.29 27.39
C TYR A 978 -8.09 -11.81 28.84
N ILE A 979 -6.90 -11.84 29.46
CA ILE A 979 -6.72 -11.42 30.87
C ILE A 979 -7.00 -9.92 31.02
N LEU A 980 -6.47 -9.08 30.10
CA LEU A 980 -6.72 -7.64 30.10
C LEU A 980 -8.21 -7.33 29.92
N THR A 981 -8.89 -7.96 28.97
CA THR A 981 -10.32 -7.78 28.74
C THR A 981 -11.11 -8.16 30.01
N PHE A 982 -10.78 -9.28 30.66
CA PHE A 982 -11.42 -9.71 31.90
C PHE A 982 -11.19 -8.69 33.02
N ILE A 983 -9.97 -8.26 33.25
CA ILE A 983 -9.61 -7.29 34.31
C ILE A 983 -10.30 -5.96 34.06
N ILE A 984 -10.26 -5.43 32.83
CA ILE A 984 -10.90 -4.14 32.47
C ILE A 984 -12.41 -4.20 32.74
N MET A 985 -13.08 -5.27 32.36
CA MET A 985 -14.52 -5.42 32.60
C MET A 985 -14.84 -5.54 34.09
N ILE A 986 -14.01 -6.19 34.89
CA ILE A 986 -14.17 -6.23 36.36
C ILE A 986 -13.94 -4.83 36.95
N VAL A 987 -12.91 -4.11 36.51
CA VAL A 987 -12.66 -2.72 36.95
C VAL A 987 -13.87 -1.82 36.64
N PHE A 988 -14.43 -1.93 35.44
CA PHE A 988 -15.64 -1.17 35.09
C PHE A 988 -16.84 -1.54 35.97
N THR A 989 -16.99 -2.81 36.30
CA THR A 989 -18.04 -3.26 37.22
C THR A 989 -17.87 -2.62 38.59
N ILE A 990 -16.66 -2.60 39.12
CA ILE A 990 -16.36 -1.97 40.43
C ILE A 990 -16.61 -0.47 40.37
N ILE A 991 -16.18 0.22 39.31
CA ILE A 991 -16.45 1.65 39.13
C ILE A 991 -17.96 1.93 39.17
N VAL A 992 -18.74 1.14 38.43
CA VAL A 992 -20.18 1.28 38.36
C VAL A 992 -20.84 0.95 39.73
N GLU A 993 -20.37 -0.05 40.44
CA GLU A 993 -20.82 -0.37 41.78
C GLU A 993 -20.59 0.79 42.77
N ILE A 994 -19.41 1.42 42.70
CA ILE A 994 -19.10 2.62 43.51
C ILE A 994 -20.06 3.78 43.15
N MET A 995 -20.29 4.05 41.86
CA MET A 995 -21.23 5.09 41.42
C MET A 995 -22.65 4.83 41.88
N THR A 996 -23.11 3.59 41.81
CA THR A 996 -24.47 3.20 42.16
C THR A 996 -24.66 3.00 43.67
N TYR A 997 -23.59 2.86 44.46
CA TYR A 997 -23.67 2.85 45.95
C TYR A 997 -24.32 4.11 46.51
N PHE A 998 -24.03 5.28 45.93
CA PHE A 998 -24.66 6.54 46.35
C PHE A 998 -26.16 6.59 46.04
N ILE A 999 -26.62 5.92 44.98
CA ILE A 999 -28.04 5.77 44.64
C ILE A 999 -28.72 4.86 45.66
N LEU A 1000 -28.07 3.72 45.98
CA LEU A 1000 -28.60 2.76 46.96
C LEU A 1000 -28.70 3.34 48.37
N LYS A 1001 -27.75 4.20 48.78
CA LYS A 1001 -27.78 4.89 50.08
C LYS A 1001 -28.96 5.86 50.21
N LYS A 1002 -29.38 6.51 49.12
CA LYS A 1002 -30.49 7.48 49.12
C LYS A 1002 -31.88 6.88 49.12
N ILE A 1003 -32.03 5.54 49.11
CA ILE A 1003 -33.34 4.87 49.13
C ILE A 1003 -33.99 5.08 50.50
N ASP A 1004 -35.14 5.79 50.50
CA ASP A 1004 -35.96 6.04 51.70
C ASP A 1004 -36.73 4.77 52.06
N MET A 1005 -36.57 4.34 53.30
CA MET A 1005 -37.20 3.12 53.84
C MET A 1005 -38.73 3.27 53.98
N ILE A 1006 -39.19 4.45 54.40
CA ILE A 1006 -40.61 4.70 54.73
C ILE A 1006 -41.42 4.85 53.43
N ASP A 1007 -40.96 5.66 52.49
CA ASP A 1007 -41.67 5.88 51.23
C ASP A 1007 -41.67 4.63 50.35
N SER A 1008 -40.60 3.83 50.38
CA SER A 1008 -40.50 2.59 49.60
C SER A 1008 -41.40 1.47 50.09
N LEU A 1009 -41.80 1.47 51.37
CA LEU A 1009 -42.71 0.49 51.96
C LEU A 1009 -44.16 0.95 51.94
N LYS A 1010 -44.45 2.29 51.98
CA LYS A 1010 -45.81 2.89 51.91
C LYS A 1010 -46.49 2.83 50.56
N SER A 1011 -45.78 2.55 49.49
CA SER A 1011 -46.31 2.63 48.11
C SER A 1011 -47.24 1.48 47.69
N VAL A 1012 -47.99 0.87 48.59
CA VAL A 1012 -48.92 -0.25 48.32
C VAL A 1012 -50.35 0.01 48.84
N GLU A 1013 -50.66 1.21 49.27
CA GLU A 1013 -52.09 1.53 49.46
C GLU A 1013 -52.67 2.38 48.35
#